data_af92cdf22725fb377a90942cc025d57c
#
_entry.id   af92cdf22725fb377a90942cc025d57c
#
_cell.length_a   1.000
_cell.length_b   1.000
_cell.length_c   1.000
_cell.angle_alpha   90.00
_cell.angle_beta   90.00
_cell.angle_gamma   90.00
#
_symmetry.space_group_name_H-M   'P 1'
#
loop_
_entity.id
_entity.type
_entity.pdbx_description
1 polymer ?
#
loop_
_entity_poly.entity_id
_entity_poly.type
_entity_poly.pdbx_seq_one_letter_code
_entity_poly.pdbx_strand_id
1 'polypeptide(L)'
;MNRTPKRASHSWLRRATLIAVMLTPLAGFAGLPSATSPAFAAEVKVDMRDYKFIQETVNVAVGDSVSWTNFDVESHNIAITEGPELNVSPEQRKGEAWAMKFTRPGRYEYFCEFHPSMVGRVIVGGSNNASPAKIATTFAETGKTMRGKFYEYWNAHGGLPQQGFPVSEEMQEKSDTDGKVYTVQYFERAVFELHPENAPPFDVLLSLLGNFDYKRKYPNGAPNQQANNSAGSIQFKETGKRVGGKFLDYWNKNGGLSQQGFPISEEFMEKNELDGKTYRVQYFERAVFELHPENAPPYDVLLSQLGKFRYDRVVGAKPPAPANAFGIRQTGISSGPQHYPMLSGPHAAPGLNVWIYDQKPMEGQVTTWMNDLGTKWALHQFSWYQLETDKGKFRWDKIDGAIDALNKAGIRVILHPVHSPPWTWPAGVDKITYPVNTADFGRFMTEAAKRYKGKVAGYQIWNEPNLAQEAGKYVVAARYAALLKEGYNAVKAVDPNAIIISAPLTPTGVNNPNLAVDDLVFLRRLYAYNGGEIRGYYDVLGAHPGSNANPPDTMYPDKPGPGPGWNNHPSFYFKRIEQLRQVMVENGEAEKQMWLTEFGWSSTTTPAKGFEYSAQNSEEEQADYIGRAFRMGRDQYPWMGPMLLFQLNLALPTIATDPTDERIAWGIIRRDGSKRPSYFAVQKYAQEWNAQNK
;
A
#
# COMPACT_ATOMS: atom_id res chain seq x y z
N MET A 1 -62.60 37.46 18.59
CA MET A 1 -63.24 36.97 19.84
C MET A 1 -62.15 36.19 20.58
N ASN A 2 -61.44 36.81 21.49
CA ASN A 2 -61.60 36.81 22.95
C ASN A 2 -61.69 35.35 23.49
N ARG A 3 -60.82 34.86 24.33
CA ARG A 3 -60.27 35.37 25.62
C ARG A 3 -59.13 34.45 26.11
N THR A 4 -58.01 35.00 26.56
CA THR A 4 -57.22 34.51 27.70
C THR A 4 -57.97 35.08 29.00
N PRO A 5 -57.66 34.70 30.25
CA PRO A 5 -56.39 34.47 30.93
C PRO A 5 -56.46 33.45 32.12
N LYS A 6 -55.44 33.07 32.87
CA LYS A 6 -54.88 33.72 34.09
C LYS A 6 -53.94 32.78 34.88
N ARG A 7 -52.90 33.39 35.41
CA ARG A 7 -51.95 33.01 36.47
C ARG A 7 -52.60 32.54 37.79
N ALA A 8 -51.81 31.71 38.52
CA ALA A 8 -51.67 31.96 39.99
C ALA A 8 -50.37 31.32 40.49
N SER A 9 -49.60 32.11 41.11
CA SER A 9 -48.41 31.90 41.92
C SER A 9 -48.80 31.40 43.34
N HIS A 10 -47.86 30.71 44.04
CA HIS A 10 -47.56 31.02 45.45
C HIS A 10 -46.28 30.31 45.92
N SER A 11 -45.43 31.15 46.43
CA SER A 11 -44.25 30.95 47.25
C SER A 11 -44.59 30.30 48.62
N TRP A 12 -43.63 29.73 49.32
CA TRP A 12 -43.29 30.00 50.72
C TRP A 12 -41.93 29.47 51.13
N LEU A 13 -41.26 30.28 51.87
CA LEU A 13 -39.91 30.30 52.43
C LEU A 13 -39.76 29.48 53.72
N ARG A 14 -38.46 29.18 54.02
CA ARG A 14 -37.75 29.08 55.30
C ARG A 14 -37.87 27.82 56.15
N ARG A 15 -36.74 27.23 56.55
CA ARG A 15 -35.93 27.54 57.75
C ARG A 15 -34.63 26.77 57.81
N ALA A 16 -33.60 27.51 58.17
CA ALA A 16 -32.28 26.96 58.58
C ALA A 16 -32.37 26.55 60.07
N THR A 17 -31.57 25.53 60.45
CA THR A 17 -31.12 25.33 61.82
C THR A 17 -29.69 24.87 61.87
N LEU A 18 -28.77 25.68 62.36
CA LEU A 18 -27.44 25.38 62.82
C LEU A 18 -27.53 24.63 64.14
N ILE A 19 -26.71 23.57 64.29
CA ILE A 19 -26.19 23.15 65.60
C ILE A 19 -24.71 22.84 65.43
N ALA A 20 -23.88 23.63 66.11
CA ALA A 20 -22.49 23.39 66.37
C ALA A 20 -22.37 22.72 67.75
N VAL A 21 -21.54 21.69 67.93
CA VAL A 21 -20.85 21.35 69.19
C VAL A 21 -19.67 20.42 68.98
N MET A 22 -18.49 20.92 69.31
CA MET A 22 -17.34 20.43 70.08
C MET A 22 -16.46 19.29 69.58
N LEU A 23 -15.22 19.68 69.56
CA LEU A 23 -14.00 18.89 69.50
C LEU A 23 -13.78 18.03 70.75
N THR A 24 -13.27 16.80 70.54
CA THR A 24 -12.19 16.22 71.35
C THR A 24 -11.34 15.23 70.50
N PRO A 25 -10.04 15.13 70.72
CA PRO A 25 -9.15 14.26 69.91
C PRO A 25 -8.87 12.93 70.60
N LEU A 26 -8.71 11.84 69.82
CA LEU A 26 -7.85 10.73 70.20
C LEU A 26 -7.44 9.85 69.00
N ALA A 27 -6.15 9.83 68.79
CA ALA A 27 -5.26 8.70 68.41
C ALA A 27 -5.69 7.64 67.39
N GLY A 28 -4.97 7.57 66.30
CA GLY A 28 -4.33 6.38 65.81
C GLY A 28 -5.20 5.33 65.12
N PHE A 29 -5.33 5.47 63.77
CA PHE A 29 -5.55 4.30 62.95
C PHE A 29 -4.64 4.35 61.73
N ALA A 30 -3.92 3.23 61.53
CA ALA A 30 -3.02 2.98 60.44
C ALA A 30 -3.72 3.12 59.06
N GLY A 31 -2.97 3.60 58.08
CA GLY A 31 -3.42 3.91 56.73
C GLY A 31 -4.17 2.76 56.04
N LEU A 32 -5.38 3.09 55.62
CA LEU A 32 -6.02 2.37 54.52
C LEU A 32 -5.46 2.96 53.21
N PRO A 33 -5.18 2.11 52.21
CA PRO A 33 -4.78 2.62 50.92
C PRO A 33 -5.93 3.46 50.32
N SER A 34 -5.63 4.70 49.91
CA SER A 34 -6.54 5.55 49.19
C SER A 34 -7.01 4.78 47.96
N ALA A 35 -8.29 4.42 47.90
CA ALA A 35 -8.94 3.97 46.70
C ALA A 35 -8.82 5.10 45.69
N THR A 36 -7.93 4.96 44.70
CA THR A 36 -7.90 5.83 43.55
C THR A 36 -9.23 5.66 42.83
N SER A 37 -10.07 6.69 42.83
CA SER A 37 -11.23 6.74 41.95
C SER A 37 -10.78 6.42 40.52
N PRO A 38 -11.51 5.58 39.76
CA PRO A 38 -11.16 5.35 38.37
C PRO A 38 -11.12 6.70 37.64
N ALA A 39 -9.97 7.10 37.15
CA ALA A 39 -9.84 8.27 36.31
C ALA A 39 -10.72 8.01 35.08
N PHE A 40 -11.73 8.85 34.88
CA PHE A 40 -12.49 8.84 33.64
C PHE A 40 -11.52 9.15 32.49
N ALA A 41 -11.56 8.35 31.40
CA ALA A 41 -10.77 8.62 30.22
C ALA A 41 -11.07 10.04 29.70
N ALA A 42 -10.05 10.86 29.54
CA ALA A 42 -10.20 12.22 29.03
C ALA A 42 -10.40 12.21 27.53
N GLU A 43 -11.14 13.19 27.01
CA GLU A 43 -11.24 13.49 25.60
C GLU A 43 -10.52 14.79 25.30
N VAL A 44 -9.52 14.74 24.41
CA VAL A 44 -8.83 15.92 23.88
C VAL A 44 -9.39 16.24 22.51
N LYS A 45 -9.73 17.53 22.29
CA LYS A 45 -10.32 18.00 21.04
C LYS A 45 -9.28 18.68 20.18
N VAL A 46 -9.28 18.36 18.88
CA VAL A 46 -8.46 18.97 17.84
C VAL A 46 -9.38 19.56 16.78
N ASP A 47 -9.26 20.87 16.54
CA ASP A 47 -9.99 21.52 15.47
C ASP A 47 -9.23 21.41 14.16
N MET A 48 -9.93 21.12 13.08
CA MET A 48 -9.43 21.21 11.70
C MET A 48 -9.92 22.53 11.11
N ARG A 49 -9.00 23.48 10.89
CA ARG A 49 -9.29 24.84 10.39
C ARG A 49 -8.16 25.30 9.48
N ASP A 50 -8.50 26.00 8.41
CA ASP A 50 -7.54 26.61 7.47
C ASP A 50 -6.50 25.60 6.97
N TYR A 51 -6.97 24.36 6.67
CA TYR A 51 -6.14 23.23 6.22
C TYR A 51 -5.03 22.86 7.21
N LYS A 52 -5.31 22.97 8.53
CA LYS A 52 -4.40 22.60 9.61
C LYS A 52 -5.14 21.88 10.73
N PHE A 53 -4.42 21.01 11.45
CA PHE A 53 -4.81 20.59 12.79
C PHE A 53 -4.33 21.64 13.76
N ILE A 54 -5.26 22.33 14.43
CA ILE A 54 -4.94 23.53 15.26
C ILE A 54 -4.03 23.19 16.44
N GLN A 55 -4.12 21.97 16.95
CA GLN A 55 -3.10 21.39 17.83
C GLN A 55 -2.32 20.34 17.06
N GLU A 56 -1.20 20.74 16.47
CA GLU A 56 -0.37 19.83 15.67
C GLU A 56 0.19 18.66 16.49
N THR A 57 0.45 18.87 17.80
CA THR A 57 0.86 17.81 18.72
C THR A 57 -0.04 17.78 19.94
N VAL A 58 -0.63 16.60 20.22
CA VAL A 58 -1.51 16.34 21.37
C VAL A 58 -0.88 15.30 22.28
N ASN A 59 -0.94 15.52 23.61
CA ASN A 59 -0.46 14.56 24.61
C ASN A 59 -1.68 13.99 25.35
N VAL A 60 -1.81 12.66 25.42
CA VAL A 60 -2.91 11.97 26.10
C VAL A 60 -2.38 10.80 26.93
N ALA A 61 -3.14 10.37 27.94
CA ALA A 61 -2.85 9.15 28.69
C ALA A 61 -3.34 7.91 27.92
N VAL A 62 -2.81 6.74 28.27
CA VAL A 62 -3.35 5.47 27.77
C VAL A 62 -4.80 5.31 28.23
N GLY A 63 -5.71 5.11 27.30
CA GLY A 63 -7.14 5.00 27.54
C GLY A 63 -7.93 6.27 27.23
N ASP A 64 -7.26 7.40 27.02
CA ASP A 64 -7.90 8.65 26.58
C ASP A 64 -8.28 8.60 25.10
N SER A 65 -9.12 9.54 24.69
CA SER A 65 -9.54 9.72 23.30
C SER A 65 -9.11 11.07 22.76
N VAL A 66 -8.84 11.13 21.45
CA VAL A 66 -8.72 12.38 20.70
C VAL A 66 -9.89 12.47 19.73
N SER A 67 -10.52 13.63 19.66
CA SER A 67 -11.65 13.92 18.77
C SER A 67 -11.26 15.06 17.84
N TRP A 68 -11.34 14.83 16.53
CA TRP A 68 -11.07 15.82 15.49
C TRP A 68 -12.38 16.32 14.91
N THR A 69 -12.55 17.63 14.86
CA THR A 69 -13.77 18.27 14.31
C THR A 69 -13.41 19.14 13.12
N ASN A 70 -14.08 18.93 11.99
CA ASN A 70 -13.88 19.76 10.80
C ASN A 70 -14.70 21.05 10.86
N PHE A 71 -14.03 22.19 10.78
CA PHE A 71 -14.64 23.53 10.69
C PHE A 71 -14.47 24.18 9.31
N ASP A 72 -13.68 23.58 8.40
CA ASP A 72 -13.52 24.07 7.04
C ASP A 72 -14.72 23.70 6.17
N VAL A 73 -14.85 24.34 5.02
CA VAL A 73 -15.87 24.01 4.01
C VAL A 73 -15.51 22.70 3.31
N GLU A 74 -14.22 22.49 3.10
CA GLU A 74 -13.65 21.30 2.49
C GLU A 74 -13.67 20.13 3.46
N SER A 75 -13.73 18.94 2.87
CA SER A 75 -13.69 17.69 3.63
C SER A 75 -12.27 17.37 4.08
N HIS A 76 -12.16 16.83 5.28
CA HIS A 76 -10.91 16.30 5.83
C HIS A 76 -11.08 14.86 6.31
N ASN A 77 -9.96 14.20 6.61
CA ASN A 77 -9.93 12.96 7.38
C ASN A 77 -8.64 12.87 8.20
N ILE A 78 -8.55 11.86 9.05
CA ILE A 78 -7.37 11.55 9.84
C ILE A 78 -6.83 10.20 9.39
N ALA A 79 -5.67 10.17 8.76
CA ALA A 79 -4.96 8.95 8.39
C ALA A 79 -3.76 8.78 9.32
N ILE A 80 -3.90 7.94 10.34
CA ILE A 80 -2.80 7.54 11.23
C ILE A 80 -2.03 6.45 10.49
N THR A 81 -0.88 6.81 9.95
CA THR A 81 -0.06 5.92 9.11
C THR A 81 1.22 5.46 9.79
N GLU A 82 1.56 6.07 10.93
CA GLU A 82 2.69 5.68 11.77
C GLU A 82 2.28 5.62 13.23
N GLY A 83 2.70 4.59 13.93
CA GLY A 83 2.43 4.41 15.35
C GLY A 83 2.11 2.97 15.74
N PRO A 84 1.88 2.72 17.04
CA PRO A 84 1.56 1.38 17.56
C PRO A 84 0.25 0.79 17.01
N GLU A 85 -0.63 1.61 16.46
CA GLU A 85 -1.93 1.23 15.92
C GLU A 85 -2.30 2.16 14.77
N LEU A 86 -2.50 1.62 13.57
CA LEU A 86 -2.86 2.39 12.39
C LEU A 86 -4.38 2.54 12.32
N ASN A 87 -4.85 3.70 11.86
CA ASN A 87 -6.26 3.93 11.64
C ASN A 87 -6.48 5.05 10.60
N VAL A 88 -7.52 4.91 9.80
CA VAL A 88 -7.94 5.94 8.84
C VAL A 88 -9.41 6.25 9.09
N SER A 89 -9.72 7.50 9.41
CA SER A 89 -11.10 7.94 9.66
C SER A 89 -11.93 7.98 8.38
N PRO A 90 -13.27 7.91 8.47
CA PRO A 90 -14.15 8.35 7.40
C PRO A 90 -13.86 9.80 6.97
N GLU A 91 -14.35 10.19 5.79
CA GLU A 91 -14.41 11.59 5.37
C GLU A 91 -15.29 12.39 6.35
N GLN A 92 -14.81 13.55 6.77
CA GLN A 92 -15.52 14.47 7.65
C GLN A 92 -15.82 15.77 6.91
N ARG A 93 -17.09 16.06 6.78
CA ARG A 93 -17.59 17.32 6.24
C ARG A 93 -17.61 18.38 7.33
N LYS A 94 -17.85 19.64 6.95
CA LYS A 94 -17.96 20.74 7.90
C LYS A 94 -18.93 20.43 9.03
N GLY A 95 -18.45 20.56 10.26
CA GLY A 95 -19.20 20.29 11.49
C GLY A 95 -19.20 18.84 11.94
N GLU A 96 -18.69 17.91 11.13
CA GLU A 96 -18.56 16.50 11.51
C GLU A 96 -17.27 16.28 12.32
N ALA A 97 -17.33 15.29 13.22
CA ALA A 97 -16.21 14.89 14.05
C ALA A 97 -16.00 13.40 14.02
N TRP A 98 -14.74 12.99 14.23
CA TRP A 98 -14.37 11.61 14.46
C TRP A 98 -13.45 11.52 15.67
N ALA A 99 -13.61 10.46 16.47
CA ALA A 99 -12.82 10.24 17.66
C ALA A 99 -12.17 8.85 17.66
N MET A 100 -10.94 8.79 18.17
CA MET A 100 -10.22 7.53 18.39
C MET A 100 -9.77 7.45 19.85
N LYS A 101 -9.98 6.28 20.46
CA LYS A 101 -9.44 5.95 21.77
C LYS A 101 -8.06 5.33 21.61
N PHE A 102 -7.06 5.84 22.31
CA PHE A 102 -5.68 5.38 22.27
C PHE A 102 -5.42 4.37 23.38
N THR A 103 -5.28 3.10 23.03
CA THR A 103 -5.12 2.00 24.00
C THR A 103 -3.67 1.55 24.18
N ARG A 104 -2.77 1.99 23.28
CA ARG A 104 -1.36 1.65 23.31
C ARG A 104 -0.50 2.91 23.48
N PRO A 105 0.49 2.90 24.38
CA PRO A 105 1.41 4.03 24.50
C PRO A 105 2.31 4.13 23.28
N GLY A 106 2.68 5.35 22.90
CA GLY A 106 3.59 5.62 21.79
C GLY A 106 3.29 6.92 21.07
N ARG A 107 4.02 7.17 20.02
CA ARG A 107 3.86 8.32 19.12
C ARG A 107 3.10 7.87 17.88
N TYR A 108 2.08 8.61 17.54
CA TYR A 108 1.23 8.42 16.38
C TYR A 108 1.37 9.63 15.48
N GLU A 109 1.78 9.42 14.24
CA GLU A 109 1.79 10.46 13.20
C GLU A 109 0.55 10.30 12.33
N TYR A 110 -0.09 11.40 12.01
CA TYR A 110 -1.26 11.40 11.15
C TYR A 110 -1.26 12.61 10.21
N PHE A 111 -1.98 12.48 9.11
CA PHE A 111 -2.17 13.53 8.14
C PHE A 111 -3.58 13.46 7.54
N CYS A 112 -3.96 14.48 6.77
CA CYS A 112 -5.19 14.47 5.99
C CYS A 112 -4.91 13.94 4.57
N GLU A 113 -5.57 12.85 4.14
CA GLU A 113 -5.38 12.29 2.80
C GLU A 113 -5.82 13.26 1.68
N PHE A 114 -6.78 14.16 1.96
CA PHE A 114 -7.22 15.20 1.03
C PHE A 114 -6.19 16.32 0.89
N HIS A 115 -5.43 16.60 1.96
CA HIS A 115 -4.48 17.71 2.07
C HIS A 115 -3.18 17.22 2.72
N PRO A 116 -2.28 16.57 1.98
CA PRO A 116 -1.11 15.87 2.55
C PRO A 116 -0.14 16.76 3.35
N SER A 117 -0.17 18.08 3.17
CA SER A 117 0.59 19.03 3.98
C SER A 117 -0.01 19.29 5.37
N MET A 118 -1.26 18.87 5.60
CA MET A 118 -1.96 18.98 6.87
C MET A 118 -1.58 17.77 7.72
N VAL A 119 -0.61 17.94 8.61
CA VAL A 119 -0.01 16.90 9.44
C VAL A 119 -0.24 17.15 10.92
N GLY A 120 -0.24 16.10 11.74
CA GLY A 120 -0.37 16.18 13.18
C GLY A 120 0.16 14.94 13.89
N ARG A 121 0.22 15.03 15.23
CA ARG A 121 0.81 14.00 16.07
C ARG A 121 0.02 13.82 17.37
N VAL A 122 -0.15 12.55 17.80
CA VAL A 122 -0.61 12.22 19.15
C VAL A 122 0.51 11.47 19.89
N ILE A 123 0.81 11.91 21.12
CA ILE A 123 1.73 11.24 22.03
C ILE A 123 0.90 10.65 23.16
N VAL A 124 0.92 9.33 23.28
CA VAL A 124 0.10 8.59 24.24
C VAL A 124 0.98 8.05 25.39
N GLY A 125 0.57 8.36 26.63
CA GLY A 125 1.27 7.86 27.82
C GLY A 125 2.49 8.68 28.23
N GLY A 126 2.59 9.96 27.80
CA GLY A 126 3.70 10.84 28.10
C GLY A 126 3.75 11.31 29.56
N SER A 127 4.65 10.76 30.36
CA SER A 127 5.37 11.52 31.37
C SER A 127 6.85 11.57 30.94
N ASN A 128 7.52 12.71 31.18
CA ASN A 128 8.89 12.98 30.77
C ASN A 128 9.96 12.02 31.35
N ASN A 129 9.60 10.86 31.89
CA ASN A 129 10.47 9.87 32.53
C ASN A 129 10.10 8.40 32.29
N ALA A 130 9.27 8.07 31.32
CA ALA A 130 9.05 6.67 30.93
C ALA A 130 10.00 6.29 29.80
N SER A 131 10.81 5.28 30.00
CA SER A 131 11.56 4.59 28.94
C SER A 131 10.63 4.33 27.75
N PRO A 132 11.01 4.64 26.50
CA PRO A 132 10.11 4.52 25.36
C PRO A 132 9.65 3.07 25.24
N ALA A 133 8.34 2.86 25.38
CA ALA A 133 7.73 1.59 25.00
C ALA A 133 8.05 1.36 23.50
N LYS A 134 8.64 0.21 23.22
CA LYS A 134 9.26 -0.16 21.93
C LYS A 134 8.34 0.14 20.76
N ILE A 135 8.55 1.27 20.08
CA ILE A 135 8.03 1.52 18.74
C ILE A 135 8.60 0.40 17.87
N ALA A 136 7.74 -0.36 17.22
CA ALA A 136 8.16 -1.45 16.35
C ALA A 136 7.53 -1.26 14.97
N THR A 137 8.36 -1.24 13.93
CA THR A 137 7.93 -1.21 12.53
C THR A 137 8.48 -2.45 11.82
N THR A 138 7.59 -3.23 11.23
CA THR A 138 7.98 -4.36 10.37
C THR A 138 7.98 -3.90 8.93
N PHE A 139 9.12 -4.03 8.27
CA PHE A 139 9.28 -3.66 6.87
C PHE A 139 8.84 -4.82 5.98
N ALA A 140 7.88 -4.55 5.11
CA ALA A 140 7.33 -5.56 4.19
C ALA A 140 8.37 -6.10 3.22
N GLU A 141 9.32 -5.25 2.82
CA GLU A 141 10.38 -5.55 1.86
C GLU A 141 11.34 -6.65 2.35
N THR A 142 11.54 -6.73 3.65
CA THR A 142 12.48 -7.68 4.25
C THR A 142 11.86 -8.61 5.28
N GLY A 143 10.61 -8.36 5.68
CA GLY A 143 9.95 -9.05 6.78
C GLY A 143 10.60 -8.79 8.15
N LYS A 144 11.51 -7.81 8.26
CA LYS A 144 12.26 -7.52 9.48
C LYS A 144 11.62 -6.41 10.29
N THR A 145 11.72 -6.53 11.61
CA THR A 145 11.13 -5.57 12.55
C THR A 145 12.21 -4.72 13.19
N MET A 146 12.09 -3.42 13.07
CA MET A 146 12.93 -2.44 13.74
C MET A 146 12.17 -1.83 14.92
N ARG A 147 12.85 -1.62 16.07
CA ARG A 147 12.19 -1.22 17.33
C ARG A 147 12.98 -0.17 18.10
N GLY A 148 12.26 0.59 18.94
CA GLY A 148 12.83 1.47 19.95
C GLY A 148 13.88 2.41 19.40
N LYS A 149 15.05 2.43 20.02
CA LYS A 149 16.16 3.34 19.70
C LYS A 149 16.65 3.22 18.25
N PHE A 150 16.63 2.03 17.68
CA PHE A 150 17.01 1.84 16.28
C PHE A 150 16.01 2.48 15.32
N TYR A 151 14.71 2.40 15.62
CA TYR A 151 13.68 3.07 14.83
C TYR A 151 13.79 4.60 14.94
N GLU A 152 14.00 5.12 16.17
CA GLU A 152 14.21 6.56 16.39
C GLU A 152 15.44 7.07 15.62
N TYR A 153 16.55 6.34 15.70
CA TYR A 153 17.79 6.68 15.02
C TYR A 153 17.64 6.66 13.50
N TRP A 154 17.02 5.61 12.96
CA TRP A 154 16.78 5.47 11.52
C TRP A 154 15.98 6.65 10.96
N ASN A 155 14.87 7.02 11.61
CA ASN A 155 14.05 8.16 11.19
C ASN A 155 14.80 9.51 11.30
N ALA A 156 15.57 9.68 12.35
CA ALA A 156 16.31 10.93 12.59
C ALA A 156 17.51 11.13 11.65
N HIS A 157 18.04 10.05 11.06
CA HIS A 157 19.30 10.06 10.31
C HIS A 157 19.14 9.60 8.86
N GLY A 158 18.08 10.07 8.19
CA GLY A 158 17.88 9.94 6.76
C GLY A 158 17.22 8.65 6.29
N GLY A 159 16.77 7.77 7.19
CA GLY A 159 15.93 6.64 6.89
C GLY A 159 16.39 5.74 5.75
N LEU A 160 15.47 5.37 4.88
CA LEU A 160 15.72 4.47 3.76
C LEU A 160 16.85 4.92 2.81
N PRO A 161 16.96 6.19 2.38
CA PRO A 161 18.04 6.61 1.49
C PRO A 161 19.45 6.45 2.08
N GLN A 162 19.61 6.66 3.40
CA GLN A 162 20.89 6.60 4.07
C GLN A 162 21.21 5.21 4.63
N GLN A 163 20.25 4.59 5.29
CA GLN A 163 20.47 3.37 6.07
C GLN A 163 20.04 2.11 5.32
N GLY A 164 19.06 2.21 4.40
CA GLY A 164 18.42 1.07 3.76
C GLY A 164 17.37 0.41 4.65
N PHE A 165 16.77 -0.67 4.15
CA PHE A 165 15.86 -1.51 4.92
C PHE A 165 16.62 -2.35 5.95
N PRO A 166 16.01 -2.73 7.11
CA PRO A 166 16.60 -3.72 8.00
C PRO A 166 16.66 -5.09 7.30
N VAL A 167 17.82 -5.74 7.34
CA VAL A 167 18.04 -7.08 6.77
C VAL A 167 18.14 -8.17 7.83
N SER A 168 18.18 -7.77 9.11
CA SER A 168 18.12 -8.69 10.25
C SER A 168 17.08 -8.26 11.29
N GLU A 169 16.71 -9.15 12.21
CA GLU A 169 16.18 -8.78 13.50
C GLU A 169 17.30 -8.25 14.40
N GLU A 170 16.95 -7.63 15.54
CA GLU A 170 17.93 -7.30 16.59
C GLU A 170 18.63 -8.57 17.10
N MET A 171 19.94 -8.52 17.26
CA MET A 171 20.77 -9.62 17.70
C MET A 171 21.93 -9.14 18.57
N GLN A 172 22.58 -10.07 19.30
CA GLN A 172 23.78 -9.78 20.05
C GLN A 172 25.00 -10.05 19.19
N GLU A 173 25.89 -9.06 19.08
CA GLU A 173 27.12 -9.20 18.32
C GLU A 173 28.30 -8.53 19.05
N LYS A 174 29.49 -9.11 18.88
CA LYS A 174 30.73 -8.53 19.42
C LYS A 174 31.19 -7.42 18.48
N SER A 175 31.29 -6.20 18.97
CA SER A 175 31.78 -5.05 18.20
C SER A 175 33.22 -5.23 17.81
N ASP A 176 33.53 -4.95 16.55
CA ASP A 176 34.91 -4.94 16.03
C ASP A 176 35.72 -3.75 16.56
N THR A 177 35.06 -2.74 17.14
CA THR A 177 35.70 -1.50 17.61
C THR A 177 36.32 -1.66 19.00
N ASP A 178 35.53 -2.24 19.96
CA ASP A 178 36.00 -2.34 21.36
C ASP A 178 35.96 -3.76 21.95
N GLY A 179 35.43 -4.71 21.17
CA GLY A 179 35.35 -6.12 21.54
C GLY A 179 34.26 -6.47 22.56
N LYS A 180 33.41 -5.52 22.94
CA LYS A 180 32.23 -5.80 23.77
C LYS A 180 31.05 -6.29 22.96
N VAL A 181 30.08 -6.87 23.65
CA VAL A 181 28.85 -7.38 23.00
C VAL A 181 27.76 -6.33 23.12
N TYR A 182 27.18 -5.94 21.97
CA TYR A 182 26.09 -4.99 21.88
C TYR A 182 24.87 -5.60 21.20
N THR A 183 23.70 -5.02 21.45
CA THR A 183 22.53 -5.28 20.61
C THR A 183 22.75 -4.55 19.29
N VAL A 184 22.69 -5.29 18.16
CA VAL A 184 22.88 -4.75 16.82
C VAL A 184 21.71 -5.08 15.94
N GLN A 185 21.50 -4.26 14.91
CA GLN A 185 20.60 -4.57 13.80
C GLN A 185 21.26 -4.18 12.49
N TYR A 186 21.20 -5.09 11.52
CA TYR A 186 21.75 -4.90 10.19
C TYR A 186 20.73 -4.25 9.27
N PHE A 187 21.19 -3.27 8.50
CA PHE A 187 20.46 -2.60 7.43
C PHE A 187 21.21 -2.81 6.12
N GLU A 188 20.60 -2.50 4.99
CA GLU A 188 21.29 -2.67 3.69
C GLU A 188 22.62 -1.90 3.64
N ARG A 189 22.68 -0.68 4.20
CA ARG A 189 23.84 0.22 4.11
C ARG A 189 24.59 0.42 5.42
N ALA A 190 23.97 0.06 6.56
CA ALA A 190 24.51 0.33 7.89
C ALA A 190 24.34 -0.88 8.83
N VAL A 191 25.07 -0.84 9.96
CA VAL A 191 24.78 -1.67 11.14
C VAL A 191 24.68 -0.72 12.32
N PHE A 192 23.57 -0.78 13.04
CA PHE A 192 23.33 -0.01 14.26
C PHE A 192 23.77 -0.82 15.46
N GLU A 193 24.50 -0.19 16.39
CA GLU A 193 24.94 -0.75 17.67
C GLU A 193 24.30 0.07 18.80
N LEU A 194 23.57 -0.59 19.71
CA LEU A 194 22.98 0.07 20.88
C LEU A 194 24.00 0.17 22.02
N HIS A 195 24.33 1.39 22.41
CA HIS A 195 25.26 1.75 23.47
C HIS A 195 24.53 2.42 24.64
N PRO A 196 23.85 1.63 25.51
CA PRO A 196 23.05 2.19 26.59
C PRO A 196 23.86 2.94 27.65
N GLU A 197 25.18 2.77 27.66
CA GLU A 197 26.13 3.51 28.49
C GLU A 197 26.34 4.95 28.05
N ASN A 198 25.96 5.30 26.81
CA ASN A 198 26.11 6.64 26.28
C ASN A 198 24.83 7.46 26.46
N ALA A 199 24.99 8.77 26.68
CA ALA A 199 23.85 9.68 26.63
C ALA A 199 23.42 9.96 25.18
N PRO A 200 22.10 10.16 24.90
CA PRO A 200 21.66 10.61 23.60
C PRO A 200 22.38 11.91 23.14
N PRO A 201 22.70 12.05 21.86
CA PRO A 201 22.31 11.21 20.72
C PRO A 201 23.33 10.08 20.40
N PHE A 202 24.19 9.70 21.32
CA PHE A 202 25.28 8.73 21.11
C PHE A 202 24.94 7.32 21.65
N ASP A 203 23.69 7.12 22.02
CA ASP A 203 23.17 5.83 22.49
C ASP A 203 22.91 4.82 21.35
N VAL A 204 22.96 5.26 20.09
CA VAL A 204 23.06 4.42 18.90
C VAL A 204 24.26 4.86 18.07
N LEU A 205 25.17 3.93 17.78
CA LEU A 205 26.34 4.18 16.94
C LEU A 205 26.29 3.32 15.67
N LEU A 206 27.03 3.76 14.65
CA LEU A 206 27.18 3.03 13.40
C LEU A 206 28.50 2.26 13.39
N SER A 207 28.45 0.98 13.02
CA SER A 207 29.64 0.16 12.78
C SER A 207 30.52 0.74 11.67
N LEU A 208 31.82 0.55 11.75
CA LEU A 208 32.80 1.08 10.78
C LEU A 208 32.90 0.21 9.52
N LEU A 209 31.78 0.06 8.80
CA LEU A 209 31.63 -0.86 7.66
C LEU A 209 32.57 -0.54 6.50
N GLY A 210 32.82 0.75 6.22
CA GLY A 210 33.75 1.16 5.19
C GLY A 210 35.18 0.73 5.49
N ASN A 211 35.63 0.87 6.76
CA ASN A 211 36.90 0.34 7.20
C ASN A 211 37.02 -1.17 7.00
N PHE A 212 35.96 -1.89 7.37
CA PHE A 212 35.91 -3.35 7.22
C PHE A 212 36.04 -3.76 5.75
N ASP A 213 35.22 -3.18 4.86
CA ASP A 213 35.22 -3.53 3.44
C ASP A 213 36.50 -3.10 2.72
N TYR A 214 37.01 -1.88 3.05
CA TYR A 214 38.26 -1.39 2.46
C TYR A 214 39.45 -2.27 2.79
N LYS A 215 39.65 -2.63 4.08
CA LYS A 215 40.72 -3.53 4.50
C LYS A 215 40.63 -4.90 3.88
N ARG A 216 39.39 -5.40 3.69
CA ARG A 216 39.13 -6.69 3.05
C ARG A 216 39.53 -6.68 1.57
N LYS A 217 39.07 -5.68 0.82
CA LYS A 217 39.32 -5.56 -0.63
C LYS A 217 40.74 -5.10 -0.93
N TYR A 218 41.27 -4.21 -0.12
CA TYR A 218 42.51 -3.51 -0.37
C TYR A 218 43.45 -3.53 0.86
N PRO A 219 43.95 -4.71 1.27
CA PRO A 219 44.81 -4.82 2.45
C PRO A 219 46.12 -3.98 2.34
N ASN A 220 46.55 -3.69 1.10
CA ASN A 220 47.73 -2.87 0.80
C ASN A 220 47.38 -1.49 0.22
N GLY A 221 46.10 -1.05 0.38
CA GLY A 221 45.58 0.17 -0.23
C GLY A 221 45.05 -0.03 -1.64
N ALA A 222 43.97 0.72 -1.99
CA ALA A 222 43.37 0.64 -3.31
C ALA A 222 44.32 1.20 -4.40
N PRO A 223 44.33 0.60 -5.61
CA PRO A 223 45.16 1.10 -6.71
C PRO A 223 44.58 2.38 -7.31
N ASN A 224 45.43 3.16 -7.96
CA ASN A 224 45.05 4.31 -8.79
C ASN A 224 44.23 5.38 -8.08
N GLN A 225 44.41 5.55 -6.79
CA GLN A 225 43.73 6.59 -6.01
C GLN A 225 44.16 7.99 -6.48
N GLN A 226 43.20 8.90 -6.63
CA GLN A 226 43.44 10.28 -7.05
C GLN A 226 42.72 11.26 -6.10
N ALA A 227 43.51 12.16 -5.48
CA ALA A 227 42.97 13.21 -4.65
C ALA A 227 42.11 14.18 -5.49
N ASN A 228 40.93 14.51 -5.00
CA ASN A 228 40.05 15.49 -5.64
C ASN A 228 40.53 16.90 -5.29
N ASN A 229 41.18 17.57 -6.24
CA ASN A 229 41.70 18.93 -6.09
C ASN A 229 40.78 20.01 -6.66
N SER A 230 39.48 19.71 -6.84
CA SER A 230 38.48 20.68 -7.30
C SER A 230 38.38 21.87 -6.33
N ALA A 231 37.95 23.03 -6.82
CA ALA A 231 37.72 24.19 -5.99
C ALA A 231 36.74 23.85 -4.84
N GLY A 232 37.10 24.24 -3.61
CA GLY A 232 36.30 23.97 -2.42
C GLY A 232 36.53 22.58 -1.78
N SER A 233 37.38 21.72 -2.35
CA SER A 233 37.71 20.42 -1.72
C SER A 233 38.38 20.60 -0.36
N ILE A 234 38.11 19.68 0.58
CA ILE A 234 38.61 19.71 1.95
C ILE A 234 39.59 18.55 2.17
N GLN A 235 40.75 18.82 2.74
CA GLN A 235 41.69 17.81 3.22
C GLN A 235 41.47 17.57 4.71
N PHE A 236 41.19 16.34 5.08
CA PHE A 236 40.96 15.90 6.47
C PHE A 236 42.33 15.59 7.12
N LYS A 237 42.62 16.27 8.21
CA LYS A 237 43.94 16.15 8.93
C LYS A 237 44.11 14.75 9.54
N GLU A 238 43.00 14.13 9.95
CA GLU A 238 42.94 12.84 10.65
C GLU A 238 43.41 11.68 9.75
N THR A 239 43.15 11.78 8.46
CA THR A 239 43.48 10.70 7.51
C THR A 239 44.39 11.13 6.37
N GLY A 240 44.63 12.44 6.25
CA GLY A 240 45.38 13.02 5.14
C GLY A 240 44.62 12.97 3.79
N LYS A 241 43.39 12.43 3.76
CA LYS A 241 42.60 12.26 2.54
C LYS A 241 41.82 13.51 2.21
N ARG A 242 41.46 13.64 0.91
CA ARG A 242 40.77 14.81 0.37
C ARG A 242 39.38 14.43 -0.19
N VAL A 243 38.39 15.21 0.14
CA VAL A 243 37.04 15.07 -0.40
C VAL A 243 36.64 16.33 -1.17
N GLY A 244 36.07 16.22 -2.35
CA GLY A 244 35.67 17.35 -3.18
C GLY A 244 34.44 17.08 -4.03
N GLY A 245 33.94 18.13 -4.72
CA GLY A 245 32.83 18.05 -5.64
C GLY A 245 31.59 17.39 -5.05
N LYS A 246 30.93 16.52 -5.84
CA LYS A 246 29.68 15.87 -5.45
C LYS A 246 29.78 15.01 -4.19
N PHE A 247 30.92 14.39 -3.92
CA PHE A 247 31.13 13.62 -2.70
C PHE A 247 31.18 14.50 -1.45
N LEU A 248 31.79 15.68 -1.54
CA LEU A 248 31.77 16.63 -0.45
C LEU A 248 30.39 17.22 -0.21
N ASP A 249 29.66 17.55 -1.27
CA ASP A 249 28.26 18.00 -1.19
C ASP A 249 27.38 16.96 -0.52
N TYR A 250 27.53 15.70 -0.92
CA TYR A 250 26.78 14.58 -0.33
C TYR A 250 27.13 14.38 1.15
N TRP A 251 28.42 14.36 1.48
CA TRP A 251 28.92 14.23 2.86
C TRP A 251 28.31 15.32 3.77
N ASN A 252 28.38 16.58 3.33
CA ASN A 252 27.86 17.73 4.10
C ASN A 252 26.32 17.63 4.30
N LYS A 253 25.57 17.23 3.28
CA LYS A 253 24.11 17.16 3.33
C LYS A 253 23.56 15.95 4.10
N ASN A 254 24.32 14.89 4.21
CA ASN A 254 23.87 13.61 4.72
C ASN A 254 24.58 13.21 6.04
N GLY A 255 24.75 14.15 6.95
CA GLY A 255 25.19 13.94 8.33
C GLY A 255 26.70 13.85 8.54
N GLY A 256 27.50 14.08 7.50
CA GLY A 256 28.96 14.29 7.64
C GLY A 256 29.66 13.22 8.45
N LEU A 257 30.49 13.69 9.40
CA LEU A 257 31.30 12.82 10.23
C LEU A 257 30.49 11.77 11.02
N SER A 258 29.35 12.15 11.57
CA SER A 258 28.57 11.25 12.42
C SER A 258 27.97 10.07 11.64
N GLN A 259 27.58 10.30 10.39
CA GLN A 259 26.95 9.27 9.56
C GLN A 259 27.96 8.55 8.66
N GLN A 260 28.87 9.28 8.04
CA GLN A 260 29.76 8.74 7.01
C GLN A 260 31.17 8.42 7.55
N GLY A 261 31.60 9.10 8.58
CA GLY A 261 32.97 9.03 9.09
C GLY A 261 33.96 9.87 8.30
N PHE A 262 35.25 9.77 8.64
CA PHE A 262 36.35 10.36 7.88
C PHE A 262 36.60 9.62 6.57
N PRO A 263 37.06 10.28 5.50
CA PRO A 263 37.50 9.60 4.29
C PRO A 263 38.76 8.76 4.60
N ILE A 264 38.75 7.49 4.15
CA ILE A 264 39.87 6.54 4.34
C ILE A 264 40.60 6.23 3.03
N SER A 265 40.05 6.68 1.90
CA SER A 265 40.71 6.62 0.59
C SER A 265 40.63 7.96 -0.11
N GLU A 266 41.45 8.15 -1.17
CA GLU A 266 41.14 9.10 -2.24
C GLU A 266 40.12 8.46 -3.20
N GLU A 267 39.64 9.22 -4.21
CA GLU A 267 38.76 8.69 -5.25
C GLU A 267 39.54 7.72 -6.15
N PHE A 268 38.80 6.63 -6.57
CA PHE A 268 39.32 5.69 -7.58
C PHE A 268 38.17 4.99 -8.31
N MET A 269 38.51 4.25 -9.36
CA MET A 269 37.48 3.47 -10.10
C MET A 269 37.41 2.06 -9.54
N GLU A 270 36.18 1.64 -9.15
CA GLU A 270 35.89 0.30 -8.60
C GLU A 270 34.74 -0.36 -9.34
N LYS A 271 34.84 -1.67 -9.56
CA LYS A 271 33.75 -2.48 -10.11
C LYS A 271 32.74 -2.78 -9.00
N ASN A 272 31.50 -2.32 -9.17
CA ASN A 272 30.41 -2.59 -8.24
C ASN A 272 30.04 -4.08 -8.25
N GLU A 273 29.88 -4.67 -7.06
CA GLU A 273 29.57 -6.11 -6.90
C GLU A 273 28.11 -6.44 -7.23
N LEU A 274 27.20 -5.45 -7.28
CA LEU A 274 25.77 -5.67 -7.55
C LEU A 274 25.46 -5.71 -9.05
N ASP A 275 25.95 -4.70 -9.82
CA ASP A 275 25.60 -4.55 -11.23
C ASP A 275 26.76 -4.83 -12.18
N GLY A 276 27.97 -5.04 -11.65
CA GLY A 276 29.18 -5.34 -12.40
C GLY A 276 29.75 -4.18 -13.20
N LYS A 277 29.20 -2.98 -13.11
CA LYS A 277 29.74 -1.77 -13.74
C LYS A 277 30.85 -1.15 -12.91
N THR A 278 31.62 -0.25 -13.52
CA THR A 278 32.71 0.44 -12.85
C THR A 278 32.32 1.87 -12.56
N TYR A 279 32.36 2.24 -11.28
CA TYR A 279 32.05 3.59 -10.80
C TYR A 279 33.23 4.26 -10.17
N ARG A 280 33.20 5.59 -10.12
CA ARG A 280 34.12 6.36 -9.28
C ARG A 280 33.60 6.25 -7.85
N VAL A 281 34.48 5.81 -6.93
CA VAL A 281 34.16 5.59 -5.53
C VAL A 281 35.10 6.34 -4.61
N GLN A 282 34.63 6.62 -3.39
CA GLN A 282 35.48 7.04 -2.26
C GLN A 282 35.00 6.34 -1.00
N TYR A 283 35.91 5.76 -0.27
CA TYR A 283 35.68 5.08 1.00
C TYR A 283 35.77 6.04 2.17
N PHE A 284 34.77 5.92 3.05
CA PHE A 284 34.69 6.56 4.36
C PHE A 284 34.67 5.49 5.44
N GLU A 285 34.89 5.84 6.71
CA GLU A 285 34.92 4.86 7.80
C GLU A 285 33.64 4.00 7.89
N ARG A 286 32.46 4.59 7.58
CA ARG A 286 31.15 3.95 7.70
C ARG A 286 30.47 3.65 6.38
N ALA A 287 30.89 4.27 5.29
CA ALA A 287 30.21 4.21 4.01
C ALA A 287 31.17 4.16 2.82
N VAL A 288 30.67 3.76 1.67
CA VAL A 288 31.33 3.96 0.37
C VAL A 288 30.40 4.76 -0.52
N PHE A 289 30.89 5.88 -1.03
CA PHE A 289 30.18 6.72 -1.99
C PHE A 289 30.50 6.27 -3.41
N GLU A 290 29.48 6.14 -4.22
CA GLU A 290 29.56 5.78 -5.64
C GLU A 290 28.98 6.90 -6.49
N LEU A 291 29.71 7.39 -7.49
CA LEU A 291 29.24 8.42 -8.40
C LEU A 291 28.51 7.79 -9.58
N HIS A 292 27.21 8.10 -9.71
CA HIS A 292 26.31 7.65 -10.74
C HIS A 292 25.88 8.82 -11.65
N PRO A 293 26.72 9.24 -12.60
CA PRO A 293 26.44 10.40 -13.44
C PRO A 293 25.23 10.23 -14.35
N GLU A 294 24.76 9.00 -14.52
CA GLU A 294 23.54 8.63 -15.26
C GLU A 294 22.26 9.01 -14.50
N ASN A 295 22.35 9.24 -13.19
CA ASN A 295 21.20 9.60 -12.36
C ASN A 295 21.07 11.11 -12.21
N ALA A 296 19.82 11.60 -12.14
CA ALA A 296 19.57 12.98 -11.77
C ALA A 296 19.76 13.18 -10.25
N PRO A 297 20.25 14.37 -9.81
CA PRO A 297 20.29 14.70 -8.39
C PRO A 297 18.90 14.55 -7.72
N PRO A 298 18.80 14.07 -6.48
CA PRO A 298 19.90 13.81 -5.53
C PRO A 298 20.48 12.39 -5.58
N TYR A 299 20.20 11.60 -6.63
CA TYR A 299 20.58 10.19 -6.76
C TYR A 299 21.86 9.98 -7.57
N ASP A 300 22.58 11.03 -7.86
CA ASP A 300 23.86 11.02 -8.57
C ASP A 300 25.05 10.61 -7.68
N VAL A 301 24.85 10.51 -6.36
CA VAL A 301 25.73 9.82 -5.42
C VAL A 301 24.90 8.79 -4.65
N LEU A 302 25.32 7.52 -4.70
CA LEU A 302 24.68 6.42 -3.97
C LEU A 302 25.64 5.84 -2.94
N LEU A 303 25.08 5.11 -1.96
CA LEU A 303 25.84 4.37 -0.96
C LEU A 303 25.83 2.88 -1.29
N SER A 304 27.04 2.26 -1.22
CA SER A 304 27.14 0.79 -1.32
C SER A 304 26.38 0.08 -0.21
N GLN A 305 25.86 -1.11 -0.48
CA GLN A 305 25.07 -1.92 0.47
C GLN A 305 25.97 -2.69 1.46
N LEU A 306 26.84 -1.98 2.18
CA LEU A 306 27.86 -2.59 3.03
C LEU A 306 27.27 -3.43 4.17
N GLY A 307 26.15 -3.02 4.76
CA GLY A 307 25.51 -3.75 5.84
C GLY A 307 24.96 -5.10 5.38
N LYS A 308 24.31 -5.12 4.20
CA LYS A 308 23.86 -6.38 3.57
C LYS A 308 25.04 -7.28 3.23
N PHE A 309 26.10 -6.76 2.63
CA PHE A 309 27.28 -7.56 2.29
C PHE A 309 27.96 -8.16 3.54
N ARG A 310 28.03 -7.40 4.63
CA ARG A 310 28.54 -7.94 5.89
C ARG A 310 27.62 -9.01 6.47
N TYR A 311 26.32 -8.76 6.51
CA TYR A 311 25.32 -9.71 7.02
C TYR A 311 25.41 -11.05 6.29
N ASP A 312 25.39 -11.03 4.96
CA ASP A 312 25.43 -12.24 4.15
C ASP A 312 26.71 -13.07 4.37
N ARG A 313 27.82 -12.42 4.71
CA ARG A 313 29.13 -13.08 4.93
C ARG A 313 29.34 -13.57 6.37
N VAL A 314 28.89 -12.80 7.35
CA VAL A 314 29.16 -13.10 8.78
C VAL A 314 28.03 -13.94 9.39
N VAL A 315 26.81 -13.70 9.00
CA VAL A 315 25.60 -14.31 9.58
C VAL A 315 24.94 -15.30 8.62
N GLY A 316 24.90 -15.00 7.32
CA GLY A 316 24.24 -15.79 6.28
C GLY A 316 24.88 -17.15 5.98
N ALA A 317 26.08 -17.44 6.50
CA ALA A 317 26.75 -18.74 6.37
C ALA A 317 26.14 -19.83 7.29
N LYS A 318 25.12 -19.53 8.09
CA LYS A 318 24.45 -20.49 8.97
C LYS A 318 23.17 -21.02 8.31
N PRO A 319 22.92 -22.35 8.24
CA PRO A 319 21.68 -22.86 7.65
C PRO A 319 20.46 -22.29 8.37
N PRO A 320 19.35 -22.04 7.68
CA PRO A 320 18.15 -21.52 8.33
C PRO A 320 17.65 -22.55 9.36
N ALA A 321 17.40 -22.08 10.58
CA ALA A 321 16.68 -22.85 11.59
C ALA A 321 15.25 -23.13 11.06
N PRO A 322 14.68 -24.33 11.33
CA PRO A 322 13.34 -24.64 10.86
C PRO A 322 12.32 -23.63 11.38
N ALA A 323 11.47 -23.19 10.49
CA ALA A 323 10.39 -22.26 10.78
C ALA A 323 9.45 -22.86 11.85
N ASN A 324 9.59 -22.42 13.10
CA ASN A 324 8.64 -22.74 14.15
C ASN A 324 7.46 -21.78 14.07
N ALA A 325 6.29 -22.38 14.05
CA ALA A 325 4.98 -21.80 13.96
C ALA A 325 4.82 -20.54 14.83
N PHE A 326 4.45 -19.44 14.21
CA PHE A 326 3.98 -18.25 14.89
C PHE A 326 2.63 -18.55 15.56
N GLY A 327 2.61 -18.55 16.88
CA GLY A 327 1.39 -18.50 17.66
C GLY A 327 0.68 -17.16 17.44
N ILE A 328 -0.33 -17.13 16.60
CA ILE A 328 -1.21 -15.97 16.40
C ILE A 328 -2.09 -15.87 17.66
N ARG A 329 -1.89 -14.84 18.46
CA ARG A 329 -2.90 -14.42 19.45
C ARG A 329 -4.06 -13.80 18.67
N GLN A 330 -5.18 -14.51 18.64
CA GLN A 330 -6.46 -13.95 18.27
C GLN A 330 -6.83 -12.81 19.23
N THR A 331 -6.76 -11.57 18.74
CA THR A 331 -7.45 -10.46 19.39
C THR A 331 -8.86 -10.39 18.80
N GLY A 332 -9.85 -10.33 19.70
CA GLY A 332 -11.27 -10.48 19.45
C GLY A 332 -11.78 -9.81 18.18
N ILE A 333 -12.42 -10.64 17.36
CA ILE A 333 -13.10 -10.24 16.14
C ILE A 333 -14.44 -9.62 16.54
N SER A 334 -14.67 -8.38 16.14
CA SER A 334 -15.98 -7.75 16.11
C SER A 334 -16.89 -8.56 15.18
N SER A 335 -18.09 -8.87 15.64
CA SER A 335 -19.10 -9.63 14.90
C SER A 335 -19.64 -8.81 13.70
N GLY A 336 -18.94 -8.89 12.57
CA GLY A 336 -19.46 -8.53 11.26
C GLY A 336 -20.16 -9.74 10.60
N PRO A 337 -20.82 -9.56 9.43
CA PRO A 337 -21.48 -10.64 8.74
C PRO A 337 -20.49 -11.79 8.45
N GLN A 338 -20.97 -13.03 8.60
CA GLN A 338 -20.14 -14.23 8.43
C GLN A 338 -19.58 -14.30 7.01
N HIS A 339 -18.25 -14.41 6.90
CA HIS A 339 -17.55 -14.64 5.64
C HIS A 339 -17.51 -16.13 5.32
N TYR A 340 -17.77 -16.45 4.08
CA TYR A 340 -17.59 -17.81 3.56
C TYR A 340 -16.09 -18.08 3.35
N PRO A 341 -15.53 -19.20 3.84
CA PRO A 341 -14.17 -19.58 3.51
C PRO A 341 -14.09 -19.92 2.03
N MET A 342 -13.45 -19.05 1.23
CA MET A 342 -13.44 -19.10 -0.23
C MET A 342 -12.28 -19.90 -0.82
N LEU A 343 -11.42 -20.55 -0.02
CA LEU A 343 -10.38 -21.45 -0.54
C LEU A 343 -10.95 -22.67 -1.29
N SER A 344 -12.27 -22.90 -1.22
CA SER A 344 -12.97 -23.90 -2.03
C SER A 344 -13.49 -23.37 -3.37
N GLY A 345 -13.20 -22.12 -3.71
CA GLY A 345 -13.59 -21.50 -4.98
C GLY A 345 -12.78 -22.02 -6.18
N PRO A 346 -13.12 -21.58 -7.40
CA PRO A 346 -12.45 -22.02 -8.63
C PRO A 346 -10.98 -21.54 -8.63
N HIS A 347 -10.07 -22.48 -8.39
CA HIS A 347 -8.64 -22.21 -8.29
C HIS A 347 -8.02 -21.97 -9.67
N ALA A 348 -7.38 -20.80 -9.84
CA ALA A 348 -6.67 -20.38 -11.07
C ALA A 348 -7.48 -20.63 -12.37
N ALA A 349 -8.79 -20.48 -12.30
CA ALA A 349 -9.67 -20.69 -13.46
C ALA A 349 -9.41 -19.65 -14.55
N PRO A 350 -9.21 -20.05 -15.82
CA PRO A 350 -8.97 -19.12 -16.90
C PRO A 350 -10.22 -18.33 -17.27
N GLY A 351 -10.06 -17.01 -17.39
CA GLY A 351 -11.10 -16.09 -17.81
C GLY A 351 -10.56 -14.95 -18.68
N LEU A 352 -11.45 -14.10 -19.14
CA LEU A 352 -11.14 -13.01 -20.06
C LEU A 352 -11.93 -11.74 -19.73
N ASN A 353 -11.29 -10.60 -19.93
CA ASN A 353 -11.99 -9.33 -20.07
C ASN A 353 -12.62 -9.24 -21.46
N VAL A 354 -13.92 -8.88 -21.53
CA VAL A 354 -14.69 -8.81 -22.77
C VAL A 354 -15.44 -7.48 -22.89
N TRP A 355 -15.52 -6.95 -24.08
CA TRP A 355 -16.26 -5.72 -24.41
C TRP A 355 -17.42 -6.05 -25.35
N ILE A 356 -18.67 -6.04 -24.84
CA ILE A 356 -19.89 -6.36 -25.60
C ILE A 356 -20.94 -5.25 -25.41
N TYR A 357 -20.61 -4.17 -24.73
CA TYR A 357 -21.52 -3.08 -24.45
C TYR A 357 -22.13 -2.53 -25.75
N ASP A 358 -23.49 -2.54 -25.85
CA ASP A 358 -24.24 -2.04 -27.00
C ASP A 358 -23.80 -2.62 -28.39
N GLN A 359 -23.24 -3.84 -28.38
CA GLN A 359 -22.58 -4.46 -29.53
C GLN A 359 -23.21 -5.81 -29.87
N LYS A 360 -24.51 -5.83 -30.22
CA LYS A 360 -25.24 -7.08 -30.52
C LYS A 360 -24.52 -8.04 -31.48
N PRO A 361 -23.86 -7.60 -32.56
CA PRO A 361 -23.11 -8.52 -33.43
C PRO A 361 -21.93 -9.19 -32.70
N MET A 362 -21.38 -8.54 -31.68
CA MET A 362 -20.24 -9.08 -30.92
C MET A 362 -20.62 -10.18 -29.93
N GLU A 363 -21.91 -10.25 -29.49
CA GLU A 363 -22.37 -11.25 -28.53
C GLU A 363 -22.08 -12.69 -29.02
N GLY A 364 -22.45 -12.99 -30.26
CA GLY A 364 -22.19 -14.28 -30.89
C GLY A 364 -20.72 -14.56 -31.15
N GLN A 365 -19.97 -13.55 -31.56
CA GLN A 365 -18.55 -13.71 -31.86
C GLN A 365 -17.70 -13.92 -30.61
N VAL A 366 -17.94 -13.14 -29.54
CA VAL A 366 -17.22 -13.30 -28.25
C VAL A 366 -17.52 -14.66 -27.64
N THR A 367 -18.78 -15.09 -27.61
CA THR A 367 -19.15 -16.40 -27.07
C THR A 367 -18.54 -17.54 -27.88
N THR A 368 -18.42 -17.40 -29.22
CA THR A 368 -17.75 -18.36 -30.09
C THR A 368 -16.26 -18.47 -29.72
N TRP A 369 -15.56 -17.34 -29.57
CA TRP A 369 -14.15 -17.34 -29.17
C TRP A 369 -13.94 -17.91 -27.77
N MET A 370 -14.77 -17.55 -26.81
CA MET A 370 -14.64 -18.06 -25.43
C MET A 370 -14.87 -19.58 -25.35
N ASN A 371 -15.83 -20.09 -26.11
CA ASN A 371 -16.06 -21.55 -26.22
C ASN A 371 -14.92 -22.27 -26.92
N ASP A 372 -14.36 -21.70 -27.99
CA ASP A 372 -13.18 -22.23 -28.69
C ASP A 372 -11.95 -22.22 -27.77
N LEU A 373 -11.75 -21.18 -26.98
CA LEU A 373 -10.72 -21.09 -25.96
C LEU A 373 -10.91 -22.09 -24.80
N GLY A 374 -12.16 -22.49 -24.53
CA GLY A 374 -12.50 -23.31 -23.38
C GLY A 374 -12.57 -22.58 -22.06
N THR A 375 -12.60 -21.22 -22.08
CA THR A 375 -12.70 -20.37 -20.88
C THR A 375 -14.15 -20.21 -20.43
N LYS A 376 -14.38 -20.16 -19.11
CA LYS A 376 -15.72 -20.13 -18.53
C LYS A 376 -15.99 -18.91 -17.63
N TRP A 377 -15.07 -17.94 -17.58
CA TRP A 377 -15.20 -16.72 -16.80
C TRP A 377 -15.02 -15.50 -17.70
N ALA A 378 -15.93 -14.53 -17.59
CA ALA A 378 -15.87 -13.25 -18.27
C ALA A 378 -16.02 -12.11 -17.29
N LEU A 379 -15.15 -11.13 -17.36
CA LEU A 379 -15.36 -9.82 -16.73
C LEU A 379 -15.89 -8.87 -17.80
N HIS A 380 -17.07 -8.32 -17.54
CA HIS A 380 -17.72 -7.36 -18.42
C HIS A 380 -17.76 -5.98 -17.77
N GLN A 381 -16.84 -5.11 -18.18
CA GLN A 381 -16.77 -3.73 -17.75
C GLN A 381 -17.77 -2.87 -18.52
N PHE A 382 -18.41 -1.95 -17.82
CA PHE A 382 -19.29 -0.94 -18.42
C PHE A 382 -19.31 0.33 -17.56
N SER A 383 -19.62 1.47 -18.21
CA SER A 383 -19.73 2.75 -17.49
C SER A 383 -21.13 2.92 -16.90
N TRP A 384 -21.23 3.14 -15.61
CA TRP A 384 -22.50 3.42 -14.93
C TRP A 384 -23.21 4.61 -15.57
N TYR A 385 -22.49 5.70 -15.93
CA TYR A 385 -23.10 6.86 -16.58
C TYR A 385 -23.81 6.53 -17.90
N GLN A 386 -23.39 5.49 -18.61
CA GLN A 386 -24.03 5.07 -19.87
C GLN A 386 -25.34 4.29 -19.63
N LEU A 387 -25.45 3.61 -18.49
CA LEU A 387 -26.65 2.90 -18.10
C LEU A 387 -27.68 3.78 -17.36
N GLU A 388 -27.23 4.84 -16.70
CA GLU A 388 -28.07 5.75 -15.93
C GLU A 388 -27.68 7.22 -16.21
N THR A 389 -28.02 7.71 -17.39
CA THR A 389 -27.76 9.12 -17.76
C THR A 389 -28.56 10.10 -16.90
N ASP A 390 -29.77 9.76 -16.56
CA ASP A 390 -30.67 10.46 -15.65
C ASP A 390 -30.95 9.58 -14.42
N LYS A 391 -30.95 10.16 -13.25
CA LYS A 391 -31.17 9.44 -11.99
C LYS A 391 -32.46 8.61 -12.02
N GLY A 392 -32.30 7.30 -11.84
CA GLY A 392 -33.43 6.33 -11.83
C GLY A 392 -33.93 5.88 -13.20
N LYS A 393 -33.33 6.35 -14.30
CA LYS A 393 -33.68 5.92 -15.65
C LYS A 393 -32.59 5.02 -16.22
N PHE A 394 -32.82 3.72 -16.19
CA PHE A 394 -31.82 2.72 -16.56
C PHE A 394 -31.97 2.24 -18.00
N ARG A 395 -30.83 2.12 -18.67
CA ARG A 395 -30.64 1.61 -20.02
C ARG A 395 -30.04 0.18 -19.98
N TRP A 396 -30.71 -0.73 -19.30
CA TRP A 396 -30.26 -2.13 -19.17
C TRP A 396 -30.18 -2.87 -20.50
N ASP A 397 -30.97 -2.43 -21.49
CA ASP A 397 -30.92 -2.93 -22.88
C ASP A 397 -29.50 -2.94 -23.47
N LYS A 398 -28.60 -2.12 -22.94
CA LYS A 398 -27.21 -2.01 -23.39
C LYS A 398 -26.32 -3.19 -23.00
N ILE A 399 -26.67 -3.93 -21.93
CA ILE A 399 -25.88 -5.05 -21.42
C ILE A 399 -26.68 -6.34 -21.25
N ASP A 400 -28.01 -6.30 -21.29
CA ASP A 400 -28.85 -7.49 -21.15
C ASP A 400 -28.50 -8.60 -22.15
N GLY A 401 -28.39 -8.25 -23.43
CA GLY A 401 -28.04 -9.19 -24.49
C GLY A 401 -26.69 -9.86 -24.28
N ALA A 402 -25.70 -9.10 -23.85
CA ALA A 402 -24.36 -9.62 -23.54
C ALA A 402 -24.39 -10.65 -22.40
N ILE A 403 -25.09 -10.32 -21.30
CA ILE A 403 -25.20 -11.22 -20.15
C ILE A 403 -25.95 -12.49 -20.53
N ASP A 404 -27.07 -12.37 -21.26
CA ASP A 404 -27.86 -13.53 -21.68
C ASP A 404 -27.08 -14.42 -22.68
N ALA A 405 -26.32 -13.82 -23.62
CA ALA A 405 -25.49 -14.58 -24.55
C ALA A 405 -24.37 -15.35 -23.85
N LEU A 406 -23.65 -14.69 -22.90
CA LEU A 406 -22.62 -15.32 -22.10
C LEU A 406 -23.17 -16.47 -21.24
N ASN A 407 -24.29 -16.26 -20.57
CA ASN A 407 -24.98 -17.31 -19.77
C ASN A 407 -25.40 -18.48 -20.62
N LYS A 408 -26.01 -18.24 -21.80
CA LYS A 408 -26.40 -19.30 -22.75
C LYS A 408 -25.22 -20.13 -23.23
N ALA A 409 -24.04 -19.51 -23.31
CA ALA A 409 -22.77 -20.18 -23.62
C ALA A 409 -22.14 -20.92 -22.42
N GLY A 410 -22.76 -20.87 -21.24
CA GLY A 410 -22.25 -21.47 -19.99
C GLY A 410 -21.07 -20.71 -19.39
N ILE A 411 -20.97 -19.39 -19.66
CA ILE A 411 -19.90 -18.51 -19.18
C ILE A 411 -20.42 -17.76 -17.94
N ARG A 412 -19.63 -17.80 -16.87
CA ARG A 412 -19.88 -17.07 -15.62
C ARG A 412 -19.48 -15.61 -15.78
N VAL A 413 -20.40 -14.71 -15.52
CA VAL A 413 -20.20 -13.27 -15.74
C VAL A 413 -19.88 -12.58 -14.41
N ILE A 414 -18.82 -11.77 -14.40
CA ILE A 414 -18.53 -10.76 -13.38
C ILE A 414 -18.91 -9.42 -13.99
N LEU A 415 -19.79 -8.67 -13.32
CA LEU A 415 -20.12 -7.31 -13.72
C LEU A 415 -19.16 -6.32 -13.07
N HIS A 416 -18.64 -5.40 -13.87
CA HIS A 416 -17.69 -4.41 -13.44
C HIS A 416 -18.17 -2.98 -13.77
N PRO A 417 -19.02 -2.38 -12.91
CA PRO A 417 -19.47 -1.01 -13.05
C PRO A 417 -18.34 -0.03 -12.67
N VAL A 418 -18.08 0.90 -13.60
CA VAL A 418 -17.11 1.98 -13.43
C VAL A 418 -17.75 3.31 -13.83
N HIS A 419 -17.07 4.42 -13.60
CA HIS A 419 -17.41 5.75 -14.12
C HIS A 419 -18.83 6.21 -13.72
N SER A 420 -18.93 6.89 -12.60
CA SER A 420 -20.20 7.45 -12.12
C SER A 420 -20.79 8.50 -13.06
N PRO A 421 -22.11 8.68 -13.06
CA PRO A 421 -22.76 9.72 -13.88
C PRO A 421 -22.43 11.15 -13.42
N PRO A 422 -22.36 12.13 -14.35
CA PRO A 422 -22.07 13.53 -14.01
C PRO A 422 -23.01 14.15 -12.95
N TRP A 423 -24.25 13.72 -12.88
CA TRP A 423 -25.21 14.22 -11.88
C TRP A 423 -24.87 13.78 -10.44
N THR A 424 -23.92 12.86 -10.26
CA THR A 424 -23.40 12.45 -8.94
C THR A 424 -22.16 13.23 -8.51
N TRP A 425 -21.57 14.03 -9.40
CA TRP A 425 -20.28 14.69 -9.16
C TRP A 425 -20.40 15.96 -8.34
N PRO A 426 -19.34 16.42 -7.71
CA PRO A 426 -19.30 17.76 -7.11
C PRO A 426 -19.54 18.84 -8.19
N ALA A 427 -20.15 19.95 -7.80
CA ALA A 427 -20.35 21.06 -8.70
C ALA A 427 -19.03 21.57 -9.28
N GLY A 428 -18.98 21.81 -10.61
CA GLY A 428 -17.80 22.28 -11.31
C GLY A 428 -16.73 21.23 -11.60
N VAL A 429 -16.99 19.95 -11.34
CA VAL A 429 -16.12 18.84 -11.73
C VAL A 429 -16.57 18.33 -13.11
N ASP A 430 -15.63 18.20 -14.03
CA ASP A 430 -15.84 17.79 -15.43
C ASP A 430 -15.20 16.42 -15.77
N LYS A 431 -14.69 15.73 -14.77
CA LYS A 431 -13.95 14.45 -14.92
C LYS A 431 -14.58 13.35 -14.09
N ILE A 432 -14.34 12.11 -14.48
CA ILE A 432 -14.73 10.92 -13.73
C ILE A 432 -14.25 11.04 -12.29
N THR A 433 -15.16 10.79 -11.36
CA THR A 433 -14.88 10.80 -9.91
C THR A 433 -15.84 9.88 -9.18
N TYR A 434 -15.61 9.64 -7.90
CA TYR A 434 -16.61 9.00 -7.05
C TYR A 434 -17.85 9.87 -6.89
N PRO A 435 -19.05 9.26 -6.72
CA PRO A 435 -20.25 10.01 -6.39
C PRO A 435 -20.07 10.74 -5.04
N VAL A 436 -20.53 11.98 -4.95
CA VAL A 436 -20.54 12.75 -3.69
C VAL A 436 -21.33 12.00 -2.60
N ASN A 437 -22.44 11.38 -3.01
CA ASN A 437 -23.24 10.55 -2.12
C ASN A 437 -23.13 9.08 -2.57
N THR A 438 -22.42 8.27 -1.79
CA THR A 438 -22.23 6.84 -2.08
C THR A 438 -23.54 6.05 -2.11
N ALA A 439 -24.60 6.54 -1.43
CA ALA A 439 -25.92 5.92 -1.51
C ALA A 439 -26.52 5.92 -2.94
N ASP A 440 -26.10 6.82 -3.82
CA ASP A 440 -26.48 6.78 -5.24
C ASP A 440 -25.88 5.57 -5.94
N PHE A 441 -24.63 5.21 -5.62
CA PHE A 441 -24.00 3.99 -6.07
C PHE A 441 -24.69 2.75 -5.47
N GLY A 442 -24.97 2.75 -4.18
CA GLY A 442 -25.72 1.68 -3.50
C GLY A 442 -27.08 1.42 -4.17
N ARG A 443 -27.82 2.48 -4.50
CA ARG A 443 -29.10 2.38 -5.23
C ARG A 443 -28.90 1.74 -6.61
N PHE A 444 -27.90 2.20 -7.37
CA PHE A 444 -27.58 1.61 -8.68
C PHE A 444 -27.21 0.12 -8.55
N MET A 445 -26.37 -0.24 -7.60
CA MET A 445 -25.96 -1.63 -7.35
C MET A 445 -27.16 -2.50 -6.90
N THR A 446 -28.10 -1.93 -6.13
CA THR A 446 -29.34 -2.62 -5.75
C THR A 446 -30.19 -2.98 -6.99
N GLU A 447 -30.37 -2.04 -7.93
CA GLU A 447 -31.13 -2.30 -9.15
C GLU A 447 -30.41 -3.29 -10.08
N ALA A 448 -29.07 -3.20 -10.20
CA ALA A 448 -28.27 -4.17 -10.94
C ALA A 448 -28.40 -5.58 -10.30
N ALA A 449 -28.31 -5.67 -8.97
CA ALA A 449 -28.44 -6.94 -8.27
C ALA A 449 -29.84 -7.56 -8.42
N LYS A 450 -30.92 -6.77 -8.35
CA LYS A 450 -32.28 -7.24 -8.60
C LYS A 450 -32.45 -7.80 -10.02
N ARG A 451 -31.86 -7.10 -11.00
CA ARG A 451 -31.99 -7.48 -12.41
C ARG A 451 -31.21 -8.73 -12.77
N TYR A 452 -30.02 -8.89 -12.23
CA TYR A 452 -29.10 -9.95 -12.63
C TYR A 452 -28.88 -11.03 -11.58
N LYS A 453 -29.72 -11.07 -10.53
CA LYS A 453 -29.75 -12.16 -9.55
C LYS A 453 -29.83 -13.52 -10.25
N GLY A 454 -28.86 -14.39 -9.96
CA GLY A 454 -28.76 -15.73 -10.57
C GLY A 454 -28.27 -15.75 -12.02
N LYS A 455 -28.02 -14.56 -12.64
CA LYS A 455 -27.46 -14.43 -13.99
C LYS A 455 -25.97 -14.08 -13.98
N VAL A 456 -25.48 -13.47 -12.90
CA VAL A 456 -24.06 -13.09 -12.75
C VAL A 456 -23.46 -13.80 -11.55
N ALA A 457 -22.18 -14.12 -11.62
CA ALA A 457 -21.43 -14.77 -10.55
C ALA A 457 -21.04 -13.77 -9.46
N GLY A 458 -20.81 -12.52 -9.81
CA GLY A 458 -20.39 -11.50 -8.87
C GLY A 458 -20.24 -10.11 -9.48
N TYR A 459 -19.77 -9.20 -8.63
CA TYR A 459 -19.59 -7.79 -8.94
C TYR A 459 -18.21 -7.34 -8.48
N GLN A 460 -17.44 -6.70 -9.37
CA GLN A 460 -16.24 -5.96 -9.00
C GLN A 460 -16.67 -4.52 -8.68
N ILE A 461 -16.32 -4.04 -7.49
CA ILE A 461 -16.73 -2.71 -7.02
C ILE A 461 -15.66 -1.71 -7.35
N TRP A 462 -15.81 -1.02 -8.48
CA TRP A 462 -14.91 -0.02 -9.04
C TRP A 462 -13.63 -0.59 -9.67
N ASN A 463 -12.79 0.32 -10.24
CA ASN A 463 -11.51 0.03 -10.86
C ASN A 463 -10.41 0.93 -10.29
N GLU A 464 -9.23 0.39 -10.07
CA GLU A 464 -7.95 1.06 -9.75
C GLU A 464 -8.04 2.32 -8.87
N PRO A 465 -8.67 2.24 -7.68
CA PRO A 465 -8.94 3.40 -6.84
C PRO A 465 -7.70 4.12 -6.32
N ASN A 466 -6.53 3.55 -6.53
CA ASN A 466 -5.24 4.15 -6.22
C ASN A 466 -4.68 5.07 -7.33
N LEU A 467 -5.45 5.28 -8.41
CA LEU A 467 -5.18 6.29 -9.45
C LEU A 467 -6.14 7.48 -9.34
N ALA A 468 -5.61 8.70 -9.46
CA ALA A 468 -6.42 9.91 -9.44
C ALA A 468 -7.38 10.01 -10.63
N GLN A 469 -7.05 9.41 -11.78
CA GLN A 469 -7.96 9.35 -12.93
C GLN A 469 -9.20 8.48 -12.69
N GLU A 470 -9.12 7.49 -11.79
CA GLU A 470 -10.21 6.60 -11.42
C GLU A 470 -10.95 7.06 -10.14
N ALA A 471 -10.21 7.71 -9.24
CA ALA A 471 -10.71 8.20 -7.95
C ALA A 471 -11.27 9.64 -8.02
N GLY A 472 -11.04 10.36 -9.12
CA GLY A 472 -11.30 11.78 -9.26
C GLY A 472 -10.05 12.61 -8.95
N LYS A 473 -10.22 13.79 -8.33
CA LYS A 473 -9.13 14.74 -8.12
C LYS A 473 -8.00 14.22 -7.22
N TYR A 474 -8.36 13.35 -6.24
CA TYR A 474 -7.42 12.87 -5.21
C TYR A 474 -7.65 11.39 -4.95
N VAL A 475 -6.55 10.69 -4.72
CA VAL A 475 -6.56 9.29 -4.23
C VAL A 475 -6.73 9.28 -2.73
N VAL A 476 -7.90 8.84 -2.26
CA VAL A 476 -8.26 8.77 -0.84
C VAL A 476 -8.83 7.39 -0.51
N ALA A 477 -8.11 6.61 0.28
CA ALA A 477 -8.52 5.25 0.63
C ALA A 477 -9.88 5.20 1.35
N ALA A 478 -10.16 6.18 2.22
CA ALA A 478 -11.42 6.29 2.94
C ALA A 478 -12.63 6.47 2.01
N ARG A 479 -12.49 7.18 0.89
CA ARG A 479 -13.56 7.33 -0.10
C ARG A 479 -13.88 6.02 -0.79
N TYR A 480 -12.85 5.30 -1.19
CA TYR A 480 -13.06 3.99 -1.79
C TYR A 480 -13.66 3.00 -0.78
N ALA A 481 -13.19 3.00 0.47
CA ALA A 481 -13.75 2.15 1.52
C ALA A 481 -15.26 2.37 1.70
N ALA A 482 -15.70 3.63 1.73
CA ALA A 482 -17.12 3.98 1.82
C ALA A 482 -17.91 3.46 0.60
N LEU A 483 -17.36 3.61 -0.61
CA LEU A 483 -17.99 3.11 -1.84
C LEU A 483 -18.09 1.59 -1.86
N LEU A 484 -17.03 0.87 -1.47
CA LEU A 484 -16.98 -0.58 -1.38
C LEU A 484 -18.02 -1.11 -0.38
N LYS A 485 -18.08 -0.51 0.80
CA LYS A 485 -19.07 -0.83 1.84
C LYS A 485 -20.50 -0.67 1.33
N GLU A 486 -20.78 0.43 0.66
CA GLU A 486 -22.11 0.71 0.09
C GLU A 486 -22.48 -0.30 -0.99
N GLY A 487 -21.57 -0.58 -1.95
CA GLY A 487 -21.78 -1.56 -2.99
C GLY A 487 -21.99 -2.98 -2.45
N TYR A 488 -21.19 -3.39 -1.46
CA TYR A 488 -21.31 -4.67 -0.79
C TYR A 488 -22.70 -4.84 -0.15
N ASN A 489 -23.10 -3.88 0.69
CA ASN A 489 -24.39 -3.92 1.39
C ASN A 489 -25.55 -3.96 0.41
N ALA A 490 -25.50 -3.15 -0.64
CA ALA A 490 -26.55 -3.08 -1.66
C ALA A 490 -26.74 -4.42 -2.39
N VAL A 491 -25.66 -5.05 -2.81
CA VAL A 491 -25.72 -6.33 -3.52
C VAL A 491 -26.13 -7.46 -2.59
N LYS A 492 -25.48 -7.59 -1.41
CA LYS A 492 -25.75 -8.68 -0.46
C LYS A 492 -27.16 -8.65 0.10
N ALA A 493 -27.79 -7.49 0.21
CA ALA A 493 -29.19 -7.37 0.60
C ALA A 493 -30.18 -7.99 -0.42
N VAL A 494 -29.79 -8.05 -1.70
CA VAL A 494 -30.61 -8.59 -2.78
C VAL A 494 -30.20 -10.02 -3.14
N ASP A 495 -28.89 -10.21 -3.33
CA ASP A 495 -28.28 -11.50 -3.70
C ASP A 495 -27.11 -11.85 -2.76
N PRO A 496 -27.39 -12.54 -1.64
CA PRO A 496 -26.37 -12.93 -0.68
C PRO A 496 -25.27 -13.84 -1.27
N ASN A 497 -25.58 -14.55 -2.37
CA ASN A 497 -24.68 -15.50 -3.00
C ASN A 497 -23.76 -14.87 -4.06
N ALA A 498 -24.04 -13.65 -4.50
CA ALA A 498 -23.19 -12.95 -5.46
C ALA A 498 -21.82 -12.64 -4.81
N ILE A 499 -20.74 -12.92 -5.53
CA ILE A 499 -19.39 -12.66 -5.08
C ILE A 499 -19.08 -11.18 -5.21
N ILE A 500 -18.60 -10.55 -4.15
CA ILE A 500 -18.12 -9.17 -4.17
C ILE A 500 -16.60 -9.16 -4.23
N ILE A 501 -16.09 -8.61 -5.32
CA ILE A 501 -14.67 -8.44 -5.58
C ILE A 501 -14.32 -6.99 -5.26
N SER A 502 -13.32 -6.75 -4.40
CA SER A 502 -12.81 -5.40 -4.20
C SER A 502 -12.22 -4.86 -5.51
N ALA A 503 -12.18 -3.53 -5.68
CA ALA A 503 -11.44 -2.97 -6.80
C ALA A 503 -9.98 -3.43 -6.76
N PRO A 504 -9.43 -3.87 -7.87
CA PRO A 504 -8.02 -4.16 -7.98
C PRO A 504 -7.20 -2.88 -7.89
N LEU A 505 -6.00 -2.98 -7.36
CA LEU A 505 -5.05 -1.88 -7.32
C LEU A 505 -4.07 -2.02 -8.48
N THR A 506 -3.80 -0.92 -9.18
CA THR A 506 -2.80 -0.91 -10.23
C THR A 506 -1.40 -0.65 -9.67
N PRO A 507 -0.37 -1.34 -10.14
CA PRO A 507 1.00 -1.09 -9.73
C PRO A 507 1.51 0.24 -10.30
N THR A 508 1.98 1.15 -9.44
CA THR A 508 2.43 2.48 -9.90
C THR A 508 3.83 2.87 -9.43
N GLY A 509 4.26 2.43 -8.26
CA GLY A 509 5.48 2.91 -7.61
C GLY A 509 5.44 4.41 -7.24
N VAL A 510 4.29 5.07 -7.33
CA VAL A 510 4.10 6.50 -7.07
C VAL A 510 3.34 6.70 -5.76
N ASN A 511 3.78 7.67 -4.95
CA ASN A 511 3.10 8.10 -3.72
C ASN A 511 2.80 9.61 -3.78
N ASN A 512 1.96 10.02 -4.72
CA ASN A 512 1.44 11.37 -4.84
C ASN A 512 -0.09 11.29 -5.00
N PRO A 513 -0.89 11.61 -3.98
CA PRO A 513 -2.35 11.48 -4.03
C PRO A 513 -3.03 12.26 -5.18
N ASN A 514 -2.38 13.29 -5.73
CA ASN A 514 -2.88 14.01 -6.90
C ASN A 514 -2.66 13.25 -8.22
N LEU A 515 -1.90 12.17 -8.21
CA LEU A 515 -1.56 11.37 -9.38
C LEU A 515 -1.88 9.89 -9.13
N ALA A 516 -1.22 9.29 -8.16
CA ALA A 516 -1.36 7.89 -7.79
C ALA A 516 -0.80 7.62 -6.40
N VAL A 517 -1.27 6.56 -5.76
CA VAL A 517 -0.68 6.00 -4.52
C VAL A 517 -0.26 4.56 -4.79
N ASP A 518 0.96 4.20 -4.35
CA ASP A 518 1.46 2.84 -4.46
C ASP A 518 0.45 1.81 -3.95
N ASP A 519 0.30 0.70 -4.65
CA ASP A 519 -0.70 -0.33 -4.39
C ASP A 519 -0.61 -0.93 -2.97
N LEU A 520 0.59 -1.20 -2.46
CA LEU A 520 0.76 -1.70 -1.08
C LEU A 520 0.42 -0.62 -0.04
N VAL A 521 0.83 0.62 -0.30
CA VAL A 521 0.52 1.75 0.58
C VAL A 521 -0.98 1.98 0.65
N PHE A 522 -1.67 1.96 -0.51
CA PHE A 522 -3.11 2.11 -0.57
C PHE A 522 -3.83 0.95 0.12
N LEU A 523 -3.41 -0.30 -0.12
CA LEU A 523 -4.02 -1.47 0.49
C LEU A 523 -3.87 -1.45 2.03
N ARG A 524 -2.71 -1.05 2.55
CA ARG A 524 -2.50 -0.90 4.01
C ARG A 524 -3.40 0.18 4.60
N ARG A 525 -3.57 1.32 3.92
CA ARG A 525 -4.52 2.37 4.33
C ARG A 525 -5.97 1.87 4.30
N LEU A 526 -6.32 1.11 3.27
CA LEU A 526 -7.65 0.50 3.16
C LEU A 526 -7.92 -0.46 4.32
N TYR A 527 -6.95 -1.32 4.69
CA TYR A 527 -7.08 -2.20 5.85
C TYR A 527 -7.07 -1.45 7.19
N ALA A 528 -6.45 -0.27 7.25
CA ALA A 528 -6.47 0.56 8.45
C ALA A 528 -7.80 1.34 8.60
N TYR A 529 -8.61 1.45 7.54
CA TYR A 529 -9.83 2.24 7.55
C TYR A 529 -10.78 1.82 8.69
N ASN A 530 -11.14 2.81 9.52
CA ASN A 530 -12.07 2.69 10.64
C ASN A 530 -11.82 1.45 11.53
N GLY A 531 -10.56 1.23 11.93
CA GLY A 531 -10.17 0.08 12.75
C GLY A 531 -10.23 -1.26 12.02
N GLY A 532 -10.16 -1.26 10.69
CA GLY A 532 -10.12 -2.46 9.88
C GLY A 532 -11.48 -3.03 9.49
N GLU A 533 -12.54 -2.21 9.53
CA GLU A 533 -13.90 -2.64 9.19
C GLU A 533 -14.04 -3.14 7.75
N ILE A 534 -13.13 -2.69 6.85
CA ILE A 534 -13.20 -3.02 5.43
C ILE A 534 -13.18 -4.53 5.16
N ARG A 535 -12.54 -5.32 6.04
CA ARG A 535 -12.51 -6.78 5.95
C ARG A 535 -13.89 -7.43 5.84
N GLY A 536 -14.92 -6.74 6.33
CA GLY A 536 -16.32 -7.16 6.27
C GLY A 536 -17.05 -6.87 4.96
N TYR A 537 -16.44 -6.18 3.98
CA TYR A 537 -17.17 -5.61 2.84
C TYR A 537 -16.67 -6.07 1.46
N TYR A 538 -15.98 -7.21 1.39
CA TYR A 538 -15.69 -7.92 0.16
C TYR A 538 -15.48 -9.44 0.44
N ASP A 539 -15.70 -10.26 -0.56
CA ASP A 539 -15.53 -11.71 -0.45
C ASP A 539 -14.13 -12.13 -0.92
N VAL A 540 -13.61 -11.50 -1.98
CA VAL A 540 -12.29 -11.75 -2.56
C VAL A 540 -11.58 -10.44 -2.91
N LEU A 541 -10.24 -10.44 -2.81
CA LEU A 541 -9.44 -9.28 -3.19
C LEU A 541 -9.22 -9.29 -4.71
N GLY A 542 -9.59 -8.21 -5.40
CA GLY A 542 -9.19 -7.97 -6.79
C GLY A 542 -7.73 -7.50 -6.86
N ALA A 543 -6.98 -7.91 -7.88
CA ALA A 543 -5.62 -7.48 -8.10
C ALA A 543 -5.29 -7.33 -9.59
N HIS A 544 -4.51 -6.29 -9.93
CA HIS A 544 -3.88 -6.10 -11.22
C HIS A 544 -2.35 -6.16 -11.04
N PRO A 545 -1.71 -7.28 -11.32
CA PRO A 545 -0.26 -7.39 -11.21
C PRO A 545 0.44 -6.58 -12.28
N GLY A 546 1.59 -6.01 -11.95
CA GLY A 546 2.51 -5.49 -12.94
C GLY A 546 3.05 -6.61 -13.83
N SER A 547 3.39 -6.28 -15.04
CA SER A 547 3.98 -7.22 -15.98
C SER A 547 4.97 -6.51 -16.91
N ASN A 548 4.52 -5.49 -17.59
CA ASN A 548 5.29 -4.67 -18.53
C ASN A 548 6.10 -5.55 -19.52
N ALA A 549 7.43 -5.51 -19.50
CA ALA A 549 8.30 -6.39 -20.27
C ALA A 549 8.98 -7.49 -19.41
N ASN A 550 8.54 -7.67 -18.15
CA ASN A 550 9.16 -8.60 -17.23
C ASN A 550 8.53 -9.99 -17.34
N PRO A 551 9.30 -11.08 -17.53
CA PRO A 551 8.78 -12.44 -17.44
C PRO A 551 8.08 -12.70 -16.10
N PRO A 552 7.01 -13.53 -16.06
CA PRO A 552 6.16 -13.69 -14.86
C PRO A 552 6.86 -14.29 -13.65
N ASP A 553 7.93 -15.07 -13.86
CA ASP A 553 8.72 -15.73 -12.83
C ASP A 553 9.87 -14.87 -12.28
N THR A 554 9.99 -13.64 -12.75
CA THR A 554 11.03 -12.69 -12.29
C THR A 554 10.52 -11.76 -11.21
N MET A 555 11.45 -11.18 -10.43
CA MET A 555 11.19 -10.17 -9.41
C MET A 555 12.35 -9.17 -9.37
N TYR A 556 12.03 -7.89 -9.11
CA TYR A 556 13.05 -6.89 -8.78
C TYR A 556 13.64 -7.19 -7.38
N PRO A 557 14.96 -7.05 -7.14
CA PRO A 557 16.01 -6.62 -8.10
C PRO A 557 16.72 -7.77 -8.82
N ASP A 558 16.30 -9.02 -8.65
CA ASP A 558 17.06 -10.21 -9.13
C ASP A 558 17.20 -10.25 -10.65
N LYS A 559 16.19 -9.78 -11.35
CA LYS A 559 16.21 -9.60 -12.80
C LYS A 559 15.50 -8.29 -13.17
N PRO A 560 16.18 -7.14 -13.04
CA PRO A 560 15.63 -5.90 -13.54
C PRO A 560 15.49 -6.03 -15.06
N GLY A 561 14.35 -5.55 -15.57
CA GLY A 561 14.09 -5.59 -17.02
C GLY A 561 15.08 -4.74 -17.81
N PRO A 562 15.14 -4.92 -19.14
CA PRO A 562 16.16 -4.33 -20.00
C PRO A 562 16.02 -2.82 -20.26
N GLY A 563 14.93 -2.18 -19.82
CA GLY A 563 14.65 -0.77 -20.14
C GLY A 563 14.59 0.14 -18.93
N PRO A 564 14.84 1.46 -19.08
CA PRO A 564 14.68 2.44 -18.02
C PRO A 564 13.19 2.65 -17.66
N GLY A 565 12.94 3.03 -16.40
CA GLY A 565 11.63 3.45 -15.89
C GLY A 565 10.79 2.32 -15.32
N TRP A 566 10.03 1.64 -16.14
CA TRP A 566 9.02 0.64 -15.73
C TRP A 566 9.56 -0.68 -15.16
N ASN A 567 10.85 -0.94 -15.26
CA ASN A 567 11.47 -2.22 -14.88
C ASN A 567 12.32 -2.15 -13.61
N ASN A 568 12.50 -0.98 -13.01
CA ASN A 568 13.36 -0.75 -11.85
C ASN A 568 12.59 -0.64 -10.55
N HIS A 569 11.32 -1.01 -10.51
CA HIS A 569 10.52 -0.93 -9.31
C HIS A 569 9.73 -2.25 -9.12
N PRO A 570 9.64 -2.79 -7.90
CA PRO A 570 8.95 -4.06 -7.63
C PRO A 570 7.47 -4.06 -8.04
N SER A 571 6.81 -2.91 -8.15
CA SER A 571 5.43 -2.80 -8.61
C SER A 571 5.20 -3.36 -10.01
N PHE A 572 6.20 -3.34 -10.89
CA PHE A 572 6.04 -3.71 -12.31
C PHE A 572 6.38 -5.17 -12.62
N TYR A 573 6.26 -6.04 -11.63
CA TYR A 573 6.50 -7.48 -11.76
C TYR A 573 5.25 -8.28 -11.39
N PHE A 574 4.98 -9.36 -12.13
CA PHE A 574 3.82 -10.21 -11.86
C PHE A 574 3.80 -10.74 -10.41
N LYS A 575 4.96 -11.06 -9.85
CA LYS A 575 5.10 -11.53 -8.47
C LYS A 575 4.79 -10.47 -7.40
N ARG A 576 4.50 -9.22 -7.78
CA ARG A 576 3.97 -8.19 -6.85
C ARG A 576 2.72 -8.68 -6.08
N ILE A 577 1.94 -9.58 -6.67
CA ILE A 577 0.79 -10.21 -6.02
C ILE A 577 1.16 -10.97 -4.73
N GLU A 578 2.38 -11.47 -4.59
CA GLU A 578 2.85 -12.12 -3.36
C GLU A 578 2.91 -11.11 -2.19
N GLN A 579 3.31 -9.87 -2.48
CA GLN A 579 3.36 -8.78 -1.49
C GLN A 579 1.94 -8.29 -1.12
N LEU A 580 1.03 -8.17 -2.09
CA LEU A 580 -0.38 -7.88 -1.82
C LEU A 580 -0.99 -9.00 -0.96
N ARG A 581 -0.71 -10.26 -1.29
CA ARG A 581 -1.14 -11.42 -0.50
C ARG A 581 -0.62 -11.37 0.93
N GLN A 582 0.64 -10.97 1.11
CA GLN A 582 1.23 -10.82 2.44
C GLN A 582 0.46 -9.80 3.29
N VAL A 583 0.05 -8.67 2.70
CA VAL A 583 -0.79 -7.68 3.41
C VAL A 583 -2.14 -8.27 3.81
N MET A 584 -2.80 -9.10 2.98
CA MET A 584 -4.02 -9.81 3.37
C MET A 584 -3.79 -10.71 4.59
N VAL A 585 -2.71 -11.50 4.56
CA VAL A 585 -2.37 -12.44 5.66
C VAL A 585 -2.08 -11.69 6.96
N GLU A 586 -1.32 -10.60 6.90
CA GLU A 586 -1.03 -9.72 8.04
C GLU A 586 -2.30 -9.12 8.67
N ASN A 587 -3.35 -8.95 7.87
CA ASN A 587 -4.65 -8.45 8.31
C ASN A 587 -5.67 -9.55 8.63
N GLY A 588 -5.23 -10.82 8.74
CA GLY A 588 -6.06 -11.94 9.16
C GLY A 588 -6.99 -12.49 8.07
N GLU A 589 -6.69 -12.24 6.79
CA GLU A 589 -7.51 -12.70 5.66
C GLU A 589 -6.84 -13.81 4.82
N ALA A 590 -6.06 -14.67 5.46
CA ALA A 590 -5.42 -15.82 4.81
C ALA A 590 -6.41 -16.79 4.15
N GLU A 591 -7.66 -16.79 4.57
CA GLU A 591 -8.74 -17.66 4.05
C GLU A 591 -9.44 -17.11 2.79
N LYS A 592 -9.21 -15.84 2.43
CA LYS A 592 -9.79 -15.26 1.23
C LYS A 592 -8.91 -15.51 0.01
N GLN A 593 -9.54 -15.72 -1.14
CA GLN A 593 -8.84 -15.75 -2.43
C GLN A 593 -8.46 -14.33 -2.90
N MET A 594 -7.44 -14.28 -3.74
CA MET A 594 -7.15 -13.14 -4.61
C MET A 594 -7.51 -13.51 -6.04
N TRP A 595 -8.25 -12.64 -6.73
CA TRP A 595 -8.62 -12.82 -8.13
C TRP A 595 -7.87 -11.81 -8.99
N LEU A 596 -7.20 -12.28 -10.04
CA LEU A 596 -6.62 -11.39 -11.02
C LEU A 596 -7.71 -10.97 -12.00
N THR A 597 -8.24 -9.78 -11.82
CA THR A 597 -9.33 -9.29 -12.66
C THR A 597 -8.84 -8.66 -13.95
N GLU A 598 -7.58 -8.25 -13.99
CA GLU A 598 -6.82 -7.94 -15.21
C GLU A 598 -5.37 -8.36 -15.00
N PHE A 599 -4.82 -9.07 -15.97
CA PHE A 599 -3.39 -9.33 -16.07
C PHE A 599 -3.03 -9.63 -17.52
N GLY A 600 -1.77 -9.48 -17.89
CA GLY A 600 -1.34 -9.77 -19.27
C GLY A 600 -0.02 -9.09 -19.60
N TRP A 601 0.41 -9.25 -20.82
CA TRP A 601 1.57 -8.59 -21.41
C TRP A 601 1.15 -7.97 -22.75
N SER A 602 1.61 -6.74 -22.98
CA SER A 602 1.37 -6.05 -24.24
C SER A 602 2.46 -6.36 -25.26
N SER A 603 2.12 -6.38 -26.55
CA SER A 603 3.06 -6.54 -27.66
C SER A 603 2.61 -5.72 -28.84
N THR A 604 3.47 -4.81 -29.31
CA THR A 604 3.24 -4.00 -30.52
C THR A 604 4.55 -3.45 -31.10
N THR A 605 4.60 -3.23 -32.39
CA THR A 605 5.72 -2.52 -33.04
C THR A 605 5.57 -1.01 -33.01
N THR A 606 4.40 -0.49 -32.60
CA THR A 606 4.06 0.95 -32.58
C THR A 606 3.46 1.30 -31.20
N PRO A 607 4.27 1.38 -30.15
CA PRO A 607 3.78 1.65 -28.81
C PRO A 607 3.20 3.06 -28.68
N ALA A 608 2.14 3.20 -27.92
CA ALA A 608 1.66 4.50 -27.51
C ALA A 608 2.67 5.20 -26.59
N LYS A 609 2.66 6.54 -26.60
CA LYS A 609 3.55 7.34 -25.75
C LYS A 609 3.29 7.03 -24.26
N GLY A 610 4.35 6.71 -23.52
CA GLY A 610 4.28 6.28 -22.10
C GLY A 610 4.11 4.78 -21.91
N PHE A 611 3.94 4.01 -23.01
CA PHE A 611 3.80 2.55 -23.01
C PHE A 611 4.86 1.88 -23.90
N GLU A 612 6.04 2.49 -23.97
CA GLU A 612 7.15 2.06 -24.84
C GLU A 612 7.64 0.64 -24.51
N TYR A 613 7.42 0.16 -23.30
CA TYR A 613 7.68 -1.23 -22.91
C TYR A 613 6.91 -2.27 -23.76
N SER A 614 5.78 -1.88 -24.38
CA SER A 614 4.99 -2.74 -25.24
C SER A 614 5.74 -3.18 -26.50
N ALA A 615 6.76 -2.43 -26.93
CA ALA A 615 7.64 -2.80 -28.04
C ALA A 615 8.78 -3.76 -27.66
N GLN A 616 8.94 -4.04 -26.38
CA GLN A 616 10.00 -4.94 -25.87
C GLN A 616 9.58 -6.40 -25.86
N ASN A 617 8.29 -6.69 -26.01
CA ASN A 617 7.78 -8.05 -26.08
C ASN A 617 7.38 -8.39 -27.51
N SER A 618 7.83 -9.52 -28.02
CA SER A 618 7.25 -10.14 -29.21
C SER A 618 5.89 -10.77 -28.90
N GLU A 619 5.11 -11.14 -29.92
CA GLU A 619 3.85 -11.87 -29.71
C GLU A 619 4.09 -13.28 -29.14
N GLU A 620 5.23 -13.89 -29.43
CA GLU A 620 5.66 -15.18 -28.90
C GLU A 620 6.01 -15.07 -27.41
N GLU A 621 6.70 -14.01 -26.99
CA GLU A 621 6.97 -13.74 -25.59
C GLU A 621 5.69 -13.41 -24.83
N GLN A 622 4.78 -12.61 -25.41
CA GLN A 622 3.44 -12.39 -24.86
C GLN A 622 2.75 -13.73 -24.59
N ALA A 623 2.78 -14.66 -25.54
CA ALA A 623 2.14 -15.98 -25.41
C ALA A 623 2.81 -16.84 -24.33
N ASP A 624 4.14 -16.87 -24.30
CA ASP A 624 4.91 -17.62 -23.30
C ASP A 624 4.66 -17.09 -21.88
N TYR A 625 4.72 -15.77 -21.69
CA TYR A 625 4.53 -15.14 -20.39
C TYR A 625 3.11 -15.36 -19.85
N ILE A 626 2.07 -15.20 -20.68
CA ILE A 626 0.68 -15.48 -20.32
C ILE A 626 0.52 -16.96 -19.91
N GLY A 627 1.06 -17.88 -20.70
CA GLY A 627 0.96 -19.32 -20.40
C GLY A 627 1.68 -19.70 -19.11
N ARG A 628 2.84 -19.10 -18.84
CA ARG A 628 3.59 -19.33 -17.59
C ARG A 628 2.87 -18.73 -16.39
N ALA A 629 2.33 -17.49 -16.51
CA ALA A 629 1.60 -16.84 -15.44
C ALA A 629 0.38 -17.65 -14.99
N PHE A 630 -0.40 -18.18 -15.92
CA PHE A 630 -1.51 -19.08 -15.59
C PHE A 630 -1.05 -20.32 -14.82
N ARG A 631 0.03 -20.98 -15.28
CA ARG A 631 0.58 -22.15 -14.58
C ARG A 631 1.13 -21.78 -13.20
N MET A 632 1.81 -20.63 -13.04
CA MET A 632 2.24 -20.16 -11.72
C MET A 632 1.05 -19.97 -10.79
N GLY A 633 -0.03 -19.33 -11.25
CA GLY A 633 -1.27 -19.18 -10.47
C GLY A 633 -1.81 -20.51 -9.98
N ARG A 634 -1.82 -21.56 -10.86
CA ARG A 634 -2.30 -22.90 -10.53
C ARG A 634 -1.35 -23.66 -9.60
N ASP A 635 -0.05 -23.64 -9.90
CA ASP A 635 0.90 -24.58 -9.30
C ASP A 635 1.61 -24.01 -8.05
N GLN A 636 1.67 -22.67 -7.91
CA GLN A 636 2.43 -22.00 -6.84
C GLN A 636 1.57 -21.21 -5.84
N TYR A 637 0.35 -20.81 -6.24
CA TYR A 637 -0.49 -19.91 -5.43
C TYR A 637 -1.83 -20.55 -5.02
N PRO A 638 -1.87 -21.36 -3.94
CA PRO A 638 -3.10 -22.08 -3.53
C PRO A 638 -4.27 -21.15 -3.20
N TRP A 639 -3.99 -19.86 -2.97
CA TRP A 639 -4.96 -18.80 -2.70
C TRP A 639 -5.47 -18.08 -3.97
N MET A 640 -4.97 -18.48 -5.15
CA MET A 640 -5.38 -17.86 -6.42
C MET A 640 -6.79 -18.30 -6.81
N GLY A 641 -7.66 -17.33 -7.08
CA GLY A 641 -8.95 -17.54 -7.72
C GLY A 641 -8.87 -17.43 -9.23
N PRO A 642 -9.99 -17.12 -9.93
CA PRO A 642 -9.98 -16.87 -11.36
C PRO A 642 -8.95 -15.83 -11.77
N MET A 643 -8.33 -16.10 -12.92
CA MET A 643 -7.34 -15.24 -13.56
C MET A 643 -7.92 -14.76 -14.89
N LEU A 644 -8.31 -13.48 -14.96
CA LEU A 644 -8.98 -12.89 -16.11
C LEU A 644 -7.97 -12.09 -16.93
N LEU A 645 -7.63 -12.61 -18.11
CA LEU A 645 -6.65 -11.99 -18.99
C LEU A 645 -7.22 -10.70 -19.59
N PHE A 646 -6.46 -9.64 -19.55
CA PHE A 646 -6.69 -8.41 -20.28
C PHE A 646 -5.97 -8.51 -21.64
N GLN A 647 -6.61 -8.70 -22.81
CA GLN A 647 -8.06 -8.71 -23.04
C GLN A 647 -8.40 -9.53 -24.31
N LEU A 648 -9.68 -9.86 -24.52
CA LEU A 648 -10.10 -10.64 -25.70
C LEU A 648 -10.24 -9.79 -26.96
N ASN A 649 -11.16 -8.82 -26.97
CA ASN A 649 -11.73 -8.25 -28.21
C ASN A 649 -11.69 -6.72 -28.32
N LEU A 650 -11.08 -6.00 -27.36
CA LEU A 650 -11.03 -4.54 -27.38
C LEU A 650 -10.26 -4.00 -28.59
N ALA A 651 -9.26 -4.75 -29.08
CA ALA A 651 -8.46 -4.34 -30.22
C ALA A 651 -9.26 -4.17 -31.53
N LEU A 652 -10.47 -4.73 -31.63
CA LEU A 652 -11.28 -4.64 -32.84
C LEU A 652 -11.65 -3.17 -33.16
N PRO A 653 -11.64 -2.77 -34.44
CA PRO A 653 -11.92 -1.38 -34.85
C PRO A 653 -13.33 -0.89 -34.45
N THR A 654 -14.26 -1.80 -34.26
CA THR A 654 -15.62 -1.50 -33.78
C THR A 654 -15.69 -1.12 -32.29
N ILE A 655 -14.62 -1.40 -31.53
CA ILE A 655 -14.52 -1.12 -30.09
C ILE A 655 -13.45 -0.05 -29.88
N ALA A 656 -12.17 -0.32 -30.16
CA ALA A 656 -11.11 0.68 -30.17
C ALA A 656 -11.06 1.37 -31.53
N THR A 657 -11.81 2.46 -31.68
CA THR A 657 -11.85 3.23 -32.93
C THR A 657 -10.54 3.95 -33.21
N ASP A 658 -9.85 4.42 -32.15
CA ASP A 658 -8.51 5.00 -32.24
C ASP A 658 -7.46 3.89 -32.40
N PRO A 659 -6.72 3.83 -33.52
CA PRO A 659 -5.68 2.82 -33.70
C PRO A 659 -4.45 3.02 -32.81
N THR A 660 -4.32 4.16 -32.13
CA THR A 660 -3.24 4.47 -31.20
C THR A 660 -3.60 4.15 -29.74
N ASP A 661 -4.79 3.63 -29.48
CA ASP A 661 -5.20 3.19 -28.13
C ASP A 661 -4.23 2.11 -27.62
N GLU A 662 -3.54 2.41 -26.51
CA GLU A 662 -2.50 1.55 -25.94
C GLU A 662 -3.02 0.15 -25.59
N ARG A 663 -4.32 0.04 -25.26
CA ARG A 663 -4.97 -1.21 -24.87
C ARG A 663 -5.06 -2.23 -26.00
N ILE A 664 -4.91 -1.80 -27.25
CA ILE A 664 -4.86 -2.68 -28.43
C ILE A 664 -3.71 -3.69 -28.34
N ALA A 665 -2.57 -3.24 -27.80
CA ALA A 665 -1.35 -4.05 -27.67
C ALA A 665 -1.53 -5.27 -26.74
N TRP A 666 -2.49 -5.23 -25.83
CA TRP A 666 -2.77 -6.30 -24.85
C TRP A 666 -3.67 -7.41 -25.39
N GLY A 667 -4.35 -7.18 -26.51
CA GLY A 667 -5.32 -8.11 -27.08
C GLY A 667 -4.70 -9.44 -27.52
N ILE A 668 -5.47 -10.53 -27.39
CA ILE A 668 -5.14 -11.83 -27.96
C ILE A 668 -5.78 -12.04 -29.34
N ILE A 669 -6.67 -11.12 -29.74
CA ILE A 669 -7.21 -10.97 -31.10
C ILE A 669 -6.68 -9.65 -31.66
N ARG A 670 -6.10 -9.67 -32.90
CA ARG A 670 -5.62 -8.48 -33.58
C ARG A 670 -6.80 -7.63 -34.13
N ARG A 671 -6.49 -6.42 -34.55
CA ARG A 671 -7.49 -5.48 -35.14
C ARG A 671 -8.22 -6.06 -36.37
N ASP A 672 -7.57 -6.93 -37.15
CA ASP A 672 -8.15 -7.60 -38.30
C ASP A 672 -8.99 -8.86 -37.94
N GLY A 673 -9.13 -9.17 -36.65
CA GLY A 673 -9.83 -10.35 -36.14
C GLY A 673 -9.02 -11.63 -36.15
N SER A 674 -7.75 -11.60 -36.57
CA SER A 674 -6.87 -12.77 -36.52
C SER A 674 -6.39 -13.06 -35.11
N LYS A 675 -6.11 -14.35 -34.83
CA LYS A 675 -5.66 -14.82 -33.51
C LYS A 675 -4.15 -14.62 -33.35
N ARG A 676 -3.71 -14.08 -32.20
CA ARG A 676 -2.29 -14.05 -31.85
C ARG A 676 -1.79 -15.41 -31.29
N PRO A 677 -0.49 -15.66 -31.21
CA PRO A 677 0.06 -16.82 -30.50
C PRO A 677 -0.46 -16.95 -29.07
N SER A 678 -0.68 -15.84 -28.37
CA SER A 678 -1.25 -15.78 -27.03
C SER A 678 -2.68 -16.35 -26.94
N TYR A 679 -3.49 -16.28 -27.99
CA TYR A 679 -4.78 -16.96 -28.05
C TYR A 679 -4.65 -18.47 -27.84
N PHE A 680 -3.71 -19.08 -28.52
CA PHE A 680 -3.45 -20.53 -28.42
C PHE A 680 -2.80 -20.94 -27.10
N ALA A 681 -2.01 -20.05 -26.50
CA ALA A 681 -1.47 -20.26 -25.15
C ALA A 681 -2.59 -20.32 -24.09
N VAL A 682 -3.57 -19.40 -24.17
CA VAL A 682 -4.77 -19.42 -23.30
C VAL A 682 -5.61 -20.67 -23.54
N GLN A 683 -5.84 -21.02 -24.83
CA GLN A 683 -6.60 -22.24 -25.20
C GLN A 683 -5.97 -23.50 -24.60
N LYS A 684 -4.66 -23.63 -24.73
CA LYS A 684 -3.91 -24.76 -24.16
C LYS A 684 -4.07 -24.84 -22.65
N TYR A 685 -3.85 -23.74 -21.95
CA TYR A 685 -4.04 -23.72 -20.49
C TYR A 685 -5.47 -24.06 -20.08
N ALA A 686 -6.47 -23.49 -20.76
CA ALA A 686 -7.89 -23.78 -20.46
C ALA A 686 -8.22 -25.26 -20.67
N GLN A 687 -7.66 -25.92 -21.69
CA GLN A 687 -7.81 -27.36 -21.91
C GLN A 687 -7.18 -28.16 -20.75
N GLU A 688 -5.96 -27.82 -20.35
CA GLU A 688 -5.28 -28.42 -19.19
C GLU A 688 -6.12 -28.27 -17.90
N TRP A 689 -6.59 -27.06 -17.63
CA TRP A 689 -7.40 -26.74 -16.46
C TRP A 689 -8.73 -27.51 -16.46
N ASN A 690 -9.46 -27.50 -17.57
CA ASN A 690 -10.73 -28.23 -17.71
C ASN A 690 -10.55 -29.75 -17.56
N ALA A 691 -9.42 -30.32 -17.97
CA ALA A 691 -9.15 -31.74 -17.79
C ALA A 691 -8.93 -32.11 -16.32
N GLN A 692 -8.38 -31.21 -15.52
CA GLN A 692 -8.11 -31.41 -14.09
C GLN A 692 -9.33 -31.12 -13.19
N ASN A 693 -10.31 -30.34 -13.68
CA ASN A 693 -11.46 -29.87 -12.91
C ASN A 693 -12.81 -30.37 -13.46
N LYS A 694 -12.79 -31.57 -14.08
CA LYS A 694 -14.01 -32.27 -14.56
C LYS A 694 -14.82 -32.87 -13.45
#